data_29f102db421d2426ddc9937f5bd30283
#
_entry.id   29f102db421d2426ddc9937f5bd30283
#
_cell.length_a   1.000
_cell.length_b   1.000
_cell.length_c   1.000
_cell.angle_alpha   90.00
_cell.angle_beta   90.00
_cell.angle_gamma   90.00
#
_symmetry.space_group_name_H-M   'P 1'
#
loop_
_entity.id
_entity.type
_entity.pdbx_description
1 polymer ?
#
loop_
_entity_poly.entity_id
_entity_poly.type
_entity_poly.pdbx_seq_one_letter_code
_entity_poly.pdbx_strand_id
1 'polypeptide(L)'
;MTTIQKDKMLQRQGRSSFFVAILALFFSISSFSQETSFLGKITDINGAPLTGAHVSFIALEKSDITSADGSFKVQGVPIGNHVVNVSYIGYKSIQRKIILEKGTPLKLIFKMEEEVSALDDVTVIAKSKSQKLRQSVASVSVLDTKELYTQNNNTSDVIKQVSGINVRQSGGFGSNAEIFINGMSGKQIKFFLDGIPMEYYGSGLGINIIPINLMEQIEVYKGVVPVDLGADALGGGINIISRKSYTNYLDVSYSAGSFNTHKANVNGQYVNTKNNTILGLNSFYNHSDNNYKIDIEIPDEFGNPNPVTVKRFHDKFSNYMMSLYAGVYDKSYADRLIINARFSGLDDEIQHNAIMAQPYGEVTYDENTLGFSASYEKRALLQNLGAKWYVGTNLTNGHFKDTSLNAYTWDGEIFDTRPSGGEVSSSGNSLQLTSKNAISRLNLKYDAWERGQFTLNVFTSWFHRVGEDPIAAEFYGEDYFTNPTKLFKNAIGLAYQHTFKEKITSYTAIKHFILEADGYAIENLNFLPNKQSLSNIGVSQSFKYQMSSKMLAKVSYEYATRLPDEFELFGDFILVRPNPFLKPEQSHNINLGVQWNTSKLKLELQSFYRLTDNVIWLRTSQFFAQYQNLLKSLTTGVEAEAVYHPYNFLDIKLNATYQDLRNRSPQNVTGVVDNRYFNARLPNIPYLFGNAEVRYQKGNFLGGKNKFSAWWNSNYVHEYFLFWDVDGNKDLKNTIPAQFIQNVGISYAIPKNNMSITLETTNVFDEKAFDNFNVQRPGRAFYITLRTFLK
;
A
#
# COMPACT_ATOMS: atom_id res chain seq x y z
N MET A 1 11.34 51.18 18.59
CA MET A 1 10.35 50.41 17.83
C MET A 1 10.59 50.48 16.31
N THR A 2 11.80 50.51 15.83
CA THR A 2 12.16 50.82 14.43
C THR A 2 13.28 49.95 13.85
N THR A 3 13.83 49.00 14.57
CA THR A 3 14.94 48.16 14.08
C THR A 3 14.53 46.69 13.79
N ILE A 4 13.44 46.20 14.40
CA ILE A 4 12.99 44.80 14.23
C ILE A 4 12.11 44.61 12.97
N GLN A 5 11.59 45.66 12.39
CA GLN A 5 10.79 45.57 11.15
C GLN A 5 11.63 45.53 9.85
N LYS A 6 12.86 45.98 9.89
CA LYS A 6 13.76 45.95 8.69
C LYS A 6 14.33 44.57 8.42
N ASP A 7 14.62 43.77 9.45
CA ASP A 7 15.19 42.43 9.27
C ASP A 7 14.18 41.40 8.76
N LYS A 8 12.90 41.55 9.06
CA LYS A 8 11.85 40.69 8.51
C LYS A 8 11.52 40.94 7.04
N MET A 9 11.79 42.16 6.55
CA MET A 9 11.60 42.47 5.11
C MET A 9 12.74 41.96 4.25
N LEU A 10 13.99 41.99 4.73
CA LEU A 10 15.15 41.46 4.02
C LEU A 10 15.17 39.94 3.90
N GLN A 11 14.63 39.22 4.91
CA GLN A 11 14.49 37.76 4.82
C GLN A 11 13.37 37.30 3.88
N ARG A 12 12.34 38.09 3.63
CA ARG A 12 11.28 37.79 2.65
C ARG A 12 11.73 38.04 1.20
N GLN A 13 12.55 39.01 0.94
CA GLN A 13 13.07 39.29 -0.41
C GLN A 13 14.18 38.31 -0.87
N GLY A 14 14.98 37.76 0.05
CA GLY A 14 15.99 36.75 -0.28
C GLY A 14 15.39 35.39 -0.69
N ARG A 15 14.22 35.02 -0.17
CA ARG A 15 13.57 33.75 -0.49
C ARG A 15 12.86 33.72 -1.86
N SER A 16 12.31 34.84 -2.31
CA SER A 16 11.68 34.94 -3.64
C SER A 16 12.72 35.00 -4.78
N SER A 17 13.88 35.63 -4.55
CA SER A 17 14.92 35.75 -5.55
C SER A 17 15.67 34.45 -5.85
N PHE A 18 15.76 33.54 -4.88
CA PHE A 18 16.37 32.22 -5.05
C PHE A 18 15.49 31.28 -5.90
N PHE A 19 14.18 31.35 -5.72
CA PHE A 19 13.22 30.58 -6.52
C PHE A 19 13.15 31.07 -7.98
N VAL A 20 13.23 32.37 -8.22
CA VAL A 20 13.26 32.96 -9.56
C VAL A 20 14.58 32.65 -10.30
N ALA A 21 15.70 32.61 -9.58
CA ALA A 21 17.00 32.25 -10.15
C ALA A 21 17.07 30.76 -10.57
N ILE A 22 16.46 29.85 -9.81
CA ILE A 22 16.36 28.44 -10.19
C ILE A 22 15.42 28.27 -11.39
N LEU A 23 14.33 28.99 -11.46
CA LEU A 23 13.43 28.97 -12.61
C LEU A 23 14.08 29.54 -13.89
N ALA A 24 14.93 30.58 -13.76
CA ALA A 24 15.64 31.20 -14.88
C ALA A 24 16.75 30.29 -15.45
N LEU A 25 17.37 29.43 -14.65
CA LEU A 25 18.39 28.49 -15.11
C LEU A 25 17.81 27.36 -15.99
N PHE A 26 16.51 27.07 -15.86
CA PHE A 26 15.83 26.05 -16.66
C PHE A 26 15.44 26.53 -18.08
N PHE A 27 15.49 27.82 -18.37
CA PHE A 27 15.00 28.35 -19.64
C PHE A 27 16.07 28.49 -20.74
N SER A 28 17.31 28.04 -20.55
CA SER A 28 18.43 28.42 -21.44
C SER A 28 18.95 27.32 -22.38
N ILE A 29 18.27 26.15 -22.53
CA ILE A 29 18.79 25.14 -23.44
C ILE A 29 17.65 24.65 -24.37
N SER A 30 17.51 25.31 -25.50
CA SER A 30 16.69 24.85 -26.63
C SER A 30 17.59 24.14 -27.65
N SER A 31 17.72 22.83 -27.55
CA SER A 31 18.29 22.01 -28.64
C SER A 31 17.13 21.45 -29.47
N PHE A 32 17.04 21.87 -30.72
CA PHE A 32 16.06 21.37 -31.68
C PHE A 32 16.46 19.96 -32.12
N SER A 33 15.81 18.94 -31.52
CA SER A 33 15.78 17.60 -32.13
C SER A 33 14.77 17.58 -33.27
N GLN A 34 15.19 17.09 -34.46
CA GLN A 34 14.27 16.92 -35.57
C GLN A 34 13.48 15.64 -35.38
N GLU A 35 12.15 15.78 -35.24
CA GLU A 35 11.20 14.70 -35.04
C GLU A 35 10.37 14.45 -36.29
N THR A 36 10.02 13.20 -36.52
CA THR A 36 9.13 12.77 -37.63
C THR A 36 7.96 11.95 -37.09
N SER A 37 6.99 11.61 -37.95
CA SER A 37 5.86 10.76 -37.58
C SER A 37 6.01 9.38 -38.24
N PHE A 38 5.74 8.34 -37.47
CA PHE A 38 5.63 6.97 -37.94
C PHE A 38 4.15 6.57 -38.02
N LEU A 39 3.71 6.23 -39.24
CA LEU A 39 2.32 5.92 -39.58
C LEU A 39 2.23 4.47 -40.04
N GLY A 40 1.09 3.87 -39.86
CA GLY A 40 0.85 2.54 -40.44
C GLY A 40 -0.55 1.98 -40.19
N LYS A 41 -0.69 0.72 -40.58
CA LYS A 41 -1.89 -0.06 -40.37
C LYS A 41 -1.55 -1.46 -39.86
N ILE A 42 -2.33 -1.97 -38.94
CA ILE A 42 -2.21 -3.32 -38.45
C ILE A 42 -3.45 -4.10 -38.80
N THR A 43 -3.25 -5.25 -39.45
CA THR A 43 -4.31 -6.16 -39.87
C THR A 43 -3.98 -7.59 -39.47
N ASP A 44 -4.96 -8.47 -39.48
CA ASP A 44 -4.72 -9.91 -39.47
C ASP A 44 -4.17 -10.37 -40.83
N ILE A 45 -3.89 -11.67 -40.98
CA ILE A 45 -3.40 -12.25 -42.23
C ILE A 45 -4.42 -12.13 -43.37
N ASN A 46 -5.71 -12.03 -43.09
CA ASN A 46 -6.81 -11.92 -44.03
C ASN A 46 -7.09 -10.46 -44.41
N GLY A 47 -6.40 -9.49 -43.80
CA GLY A 47 -6.55 -8.05 -44.06
C GLY A 47 -7.61 -7.36 -43.21
N ALA A 48 -8.23 -8.05 -42.22
CA ALA A 48 -9.15 -7.41 -41.28
C ALA A 48 -8.37 -6.50 -40.32
N PRO A 49 -8.83 -5.28 -40.05
CA PRO A 49 -8.15 -4.33 -39.19
C PRO A 49 -8.15 -4.80 -37.71
N LEU A 50 -7.00 -4.73 -37.06
CA LEU A 50 -6.86 -5.04 -35.65
C LEU A 50 -6.94 -3.75 -34.82
N THR A 51 -8.09 -3.51 -34.23
CA THR A 51 -8.36 -2.35 -33.39
C THR A 51 -7.78 -2.56 -32.00
N GLY A 52 -7.04 -1.58 -31.47
CA GLY A 52 -6.46 -1.69 -30.13
C GLY A 52 -5.12 -2.45 -30.10
N ALA A 53 -4.52 -2.74 -31.26
CA ALA A 53 -3.16 -3.26 -31.31
C ALA A 53 -2.16 -2.19 -30.89
N HIS A 54 -1.19 -2.57 -30.09
CA HIS A 54 -0.20 -1.66 -29.51
C HIS A 54 1.06 -1.60 -30.37
N VAL A 55 1.46 -0.39 -30.78
CA VAL A 55 2.69 -0.10 -31.49
C VAL A 55 3.63 0.67 -30.58
N SER A 56 4.83 0.16 -30.33
CA SER A 56 5.78 0.80 -29.46
C SER A 56 7.20 0.81 -30.01
N PHE A 57 7.93 1.86 -29.71
CA PHE A 57 9.37 1.97 -29.94
C PHE A 57 10.11 1.56 -28.68
N ILE A 58 10.78 0.42 -28.70
CA ILE A 58 11.38 -0.23 -27.51
C ILE A 58 12.35 0.69 -26.76
N ALA A 59 13.10 1.56 -27.49
CA ALA A 59 14.12 2.41 -26.92
C ALA A 59 13.63 3.84 -26.56
N LEU A 60 12.44 4.25 -27.03
CA LEU A 60 12.00 5.66 -26.93
C LEU A 60 10.81 5.87 -26.02
N GLU A 61 10.24 4.81 -25.44
CA GLU A 61 8.99 4.82 -24.66
C GLU A 61 7.81 5.51 -25.39
N LYS A 62 7.92 5.64 -26.74
CA LYS A 62 6.86 6.17 -27.57
C LYS A 62 6.00 5.02 -28.11
N SER A 63 4.70 5.17 -28.01
CA SER A 63 3.75 4.15 -28.43
C SER A 63 2.45 4.78 -28.91
N ASP A 64 1.69 4.01 -29.69
CA ASP A 64 0.34 4.33 -30.11
C ASP A 64 -0.51 3.06 -30.13
N ILE A 65 -1.82 3.22 -30.18
CA ILE A 65 -2.78 2.11 -30.26
C ILE A 65 -3.60 2.29 -31.54
N THR A 66 -3.79 1.19 -32.28
CA THR A 66 -4.55 1.27 -33.54
C THR A 66 -6.01 1.66 -33.34
N SER A 67 -6.49 2.55 -34.17
CA SER A 67 -7.87 2.97 -34.29
C SER A 67 -8.79 1.87 -34.90
N ALA A 68 -10.08 2.13 -35.03
CA ALA A 68 -11.07 1.15 -35.49
C ALA A 68 -10.78 0.58 -36.89
N ASP A 69 -10.10 1.34 -37.75
CA ASP A 69 -9.68 0.89 -39.10
C ASP A 69 -8.31 0.22 -39.11
N GLY A 70 -7.71 0.00 -37.93
CA GLY A 70 -6.38 -0.57 -37.75
C GLY A 70 -5.22 0.41 -37.94
N SER A 71 -5.48 1.70 -38.19
CA SER A 71 -4.42 2.70 -38.39
C SER A 71 -3.83 3.19 -37.10
N PHE A 72 -2.52 3.55 -37.09
CA PHE A 72 -1.79 4.16 -35.97
C PHE A 72 -0.91 5.31 -36.44
N LYS A 73 -0.56 6.23 -35.53
CA LYS A 73 0.31 7.37 -35.76
C LYS A 73 1.15 7.70 -34.53
N VAL A 74 2.38 7.20 -34.46
CA VAL A 74 3.34 7.58 -33.44
C VAL A 74 4.02 8.89 -33.85
N GLN A 75 3.82 9.95 -33.08
CA GLN A 75 4.40 11.28 -33.32
C GLN A 75 5.68 11.50 -32.54
N GLY A 76 6.51 12.43 -33.02
CA GLY A 76 7.68 12.87 -32.26
C GLY A 76 8.74 11.78 -32.14
N VAL A 77 8.88 10.91 -33.11
CA VAL A 77 9.97 9.92 -33.13
C VAL A 77 11.22 10.57 -33.74
N PRO A 78 12.38 10.53 -33.07
CA PRO A 78 13.63 11.05 -33.64
C PRO A 78 13.98 10.36 -34.95
N ILE A 79 14.63 11.08 -35.86
CA ILE A 79 15.20 10.47 -37.06
C ILE A 79 16.31 9.49 -36.67
N GLY A 80 16.46 8.40 -37.46
CA GLY A 80 17.47 7.37 -37.22
C GLY A 80 16.94 5.93 -37.24
N ASN A 81 17.75 5.02 -36.75
CA ASN A 81 17.43 3.59 -36.69
C ASN A 81 16.64 3.25 -35.43
N HIS A 82 15.48 2.67 -35.62
CA HIS A 82 14.60 2.28 -34.49
C HIS A 82 14.10 0.84 -34.63
N VAL A 83 13.72 0.24 -33.50
CA VAL A 83 13.00 -1.04 -33.48
C VAL A 83 11.59 -0.74 -33.03
N VAL A 84 10.62 -1.00 -33.90
CA VAL A 84 9.20 -0.96 -33.59
C VAL A 84 8.73 -2.34 -33.17
N ASN A 85 7.93 -2.39 -32.10
CA ASN A 85 7.24 -3.58 -31.64
C ASN A 85 5.74 -3.39 -31.80
N VAL A 86 5.10 -4.37 -32.41
CA VAL A 86 3.63 -4.43 -32.60
C VAL A 86 3.12 -5.64 -31.85
N SER A 87 2.16 -5.46 -30.98
CA SER A 87 1.55 -6.52 -30.18
C SER A 87 0.04 -6.37 -30.12
N TYR A 88 -0.66 -7.50 -30.15
CA TYR A 88 -2.11 -7.59 -30.00
C TYR A 88 -2.48 -8.88 -29.27
N ILE A 89 -3.50 -8.85 -28.42
CA ILE A 89 -3.93 -10.03 -27.65
C ILE A 89 -4.44 -11.12 -28.58
N GLY A 90 -3.84 -12.31 -28.49
CA GLY A 90 -4.19 -13.45 -29.35
C GLY A 90 -3.43 -13.50 -30.69
N TYR A 91 -2.43 -12.62 -30.88
CA TYR A 91 -1.62 -12.56 -32.08
C TYR A 91 -0.11 -12.58 -31.73
N LYS A 92 0.69 -13.16 -32.63
CA LYS A 92 2.15 -13.15 -32.52
C LYS A 92 2.68 -11.72 -32.61
N SER A 93 3.50 -11.30 -31.64
CA SER A 93 4.13 -9.98 -31.67
C SER A 93 5.14 -9.86 -32.82
N ILE A 94 5.16 -8.70 -33.48
CA ILE A 94 6.08 -8.40 -34.57
C ILE A 94 7.09 -7.37 -34.13
N GLN A 95 8.38 -7.66 -34.30
CA GLN A 95 9.46 -6.68 -34.13
C GLN A 95 10.10 -6.38 -35.48
N ARG A 96 10.23 -5.08 -35.82
CA ARG A 96 10.82 -4.67 -37.11
C ARG A 96 11.77 -3.51 -36.93
N LYS A 97 12.96 -3.62 -37.50
CA LYS A 97 13.90 -2.48 -37.61
C LYS A 97 13.40 -1.55 -38.71
N ILE A 98 13.35 -0.27 -38.42
CA ILE A 98 12.97 0.79 -39.37
C ILE A 98 13.97 1.94 -39.31
N ILE A 99 14.07 2.67 -40.40
CA ILE A 99 14.89 3.88 -40.49
C ILE A 99 13.92 5.05 -40.74
N LEU A 100 13.96 6.04 -39.87
CA LEU A 100 13.17 7.26 -40.02
C LEU A 100 14.05 8.39 -40.55
N GLU A 101 13.64 8.97 -41.69
CA GLU A 101 14.35 10.04 -42.36
C GLU A 101 13.62 11.38 -42.22
N LYS A 102 14.34 12.48 -42.42
CA LYS A 102 13.80 13.82 -42.33
C LYS A 102 12.77 14.11 -43.43
N GLY A 103 11.59 14.60 -43.02
CA GLY A 103 10.61 15.19 -43.92
C GLY A 103 9.66 14.21 -44.59
N THR A 104 9.83 12.89 -44.48
CA THR A 104 8.90 11.90 -45.06
C THR A 104 8.36 10.97 -43.99
N PRO A 105 7.05 10.98 -43.71
CA PRO A 105 6.46 10.04 -42.78
C PRO A 105 6.57 8.60 -43.32
N LEU A 106 7.23 7.71 -42.60
CA LEU A 106 7.29 6.30 -42.95
C LEU A 106 5.92 5.65 -42.70
N LYS A 107 5.35 5.03 -43.72
CA LYS A 107 4.07 4.30 -43.61
C LYS A 107 4.29 2.81 -43.86
N LEU A 108 3.92 1.98 -42.87
CA LEU A 108 4.05 0.52 -42.94
C LEU A 108 2.74 -0.18 -42.61
N ILE A 109 2.55 -1.35 -43.22
CA ILE A 109 1.46 -2.25 -42.88
C ILE A 109 2.07 -3.47 -42.17
N PHE A 110 1.52 -3.81 -41.00
CA PHE A 110 1.86 -5.00 -40.24
C PHE A 110 0.70 -6.00 -40.36
N LYS A 111 1.00 -7.20 -40.85
CA LYS A 111 0.06 -8.32 -40.86
C LYS A 111 0.40 -9.24 -39.73
N MET A 112 -0.51 -9.43 -38.79
CA MET A 112 -0.31 -10.26 -37.59
C MET A 112 -0.98 -11.61 -37.76
N GLU A 113 -0.29 -12.66 -37.36
CA GLU A 113 -0.82 -14.03 -37.33
C GLU A 113 -1.43 -14.31 -35.99
N GLU A 114 -2.58 -15.00 -35.95
CA GLU A 114 -3.16 -15.47 -34.69
C GLU A 114 -2.20 -16.44 -34.01
N GLU A 115 -2.02 -16.23 -32.71
CA GLU A 115 -1.24 -17.11 -31.84
C GLU A 115 -2.13 -18.26 -31.37
N VAL A 116 -2.14 -19.37 -32.12
CA VAL A 116 -2.65 -20.64 -31.60
C VAL A 116 -1.62 -21.14 -30.60
N SER A 117 -1.91 -21.01 -29.32
CA SER A 117 -1.04 -21.29 -28.18
C SER A 117 -0.29 -22.64 -28.32
N ALA A 118 0.94 -22.57 -28.80
CA ALA A 118 1.97 -23.58 -28.56
C ALA A 118 3.21 -22.81 -28.07
N LEU A 119 3.45 -22.88 -26.78
CA LEU A 119 4.60 -22.28 -26.12
C LEU A 119 5.86 -23.09 -26.41
N ASP A 120 6.55 -22.74 -27.47
CA ASP A 120 7.99 -23.01 -27.63
C ASP A 120 8.55 -22.00 -28.62
N ASP A 121 9.11 -20.92 -28.12
CA ASP A 121 10.32 -20.27 -28.62
C ASP A 121 10.66 -19.03 -27.76
N VAL A 122 11.95 -18.92 -27.45
CA VAL A 122 12.50 -17.78 -26.71
C VAL A 122 12.46 -16.54 -27.62
N THR A 123 11.32 -15.95 -27.73
CA THR A 123 11.21 -14.59 -28.25
C THR A 123 11.61 -13.62 -27.14
N VAL A 124 12.46 -12.65 -27.43
CA VAL A 124 12.78 -11.52 -26.53
C VAL A 124 11.51 -10.72 -26.35
N ILE A 125 10.65 -11.20 -25.48
CA ILE A 125 9.41 -10.52 -25.07
C ILE A 125 9.85 -9.23 -24.40
N ALA A 126 9.36 -8.09 -24.87
CA ALA A 126 9.55 -6.82 -24.19
C ALA A 126 9.12 -7.00 -22.72
N LYS A 127 10.06 -6.77 -21.80
CA LYS A 127 9.84 -6.98 -20.36
C LYS A 127 8.52 -6.32 -19.94
N SER A 128 7.66 -7.04 -19.25
CA SER A 128 6.42 -6.46 -18.71
C SER A 128 6.74 -5.28 -17.80
N LYS A 129 5.79 -4.36 -17.61
CA LYS A 129 5.94 -3.23 -16.70
C LYS A 129 6.37 -3.70 -15.29
N SER A 130 5.74 -4.76 -14.79
CA SER A 130 6.10 -5.39 -13.51
C SER A 130 7.53 -5.93 -13.51
N GLN A 131 7.98 -6.55 -14.58
CA GLN A 131 9.34 -7.05 -14.70
C GLN A 131 10.39 -5.94 -14.80
N LYS A 132 10.08 -4.85 -15.53
CA LYS A 132 10.95 -3.65 -15.57
C LYS A 132 11.10 -3.05 -14.18
N LEU A 133 10.01 -2.95 -13.41
CA LEU A 133 10.02 -2.41 -12.07
C LEU A 133 10.82 -3.29 -11.09
N ARG A 134 10.63 -4.62 -11.11
CA ARG A 134 11.45 -5.56 -10.32
C ARG A 134 12.94 -5.44 -10.63
N GLN A 135 13.31 -5.11 -11.86
CA GLN A 135 14.68 -4.90 -12.31
C GLN A 135 15.15 -3.44 -12.20
N SER A 136 14.33 -2.54 -11.65
CA SER A 136 14.74 -1.16 -11.35
C SER A 136 15.86 -1.13 -10.29
N VAL A 137 16.42 0.02 -10.05
CA VAL A 137 17.44 0.23 -9.03
C VAL A 137 16.88 0.08 -7.61
N ALA A 138 15.58 0.34 -7.42
CA ALA A 138 14.91 0.16 -6.14
C ALA A 138 14.77 -1.34 -5.79
N SER A 139 14.83 -1.67 -4.50
CA SER A 139 14.46 -2.99 -3.98
C SER A 139 12.93 -3.07 -3.90
N VAL A 140 12.29 -3.61 -4.94
CA VAL A 140 10.84 -3.68 -5.05
C VAL A 140 10.38 -5.07 -5.47
N SER A 141 9.42 -5.61 -4.71
CA SER A 141 8.63 -6.77 -5.11
C SER A 141 7.33 -6.29 -5.74
N VAL A 142 6.91 -6.93 -6.84
CA VAL A 142 5.69 -6.57 -7.56
C VAL A 142 4.80 -7.78 -7.67
N LEU A 143 3.58 -7.67 -7.18
CA LEU A 143 2.52 -8.66 -7.34
C LEU A 143 1.58 -8.23 -8.45
N ASP A 144 1.46 -9.01 -9.50
CA ASP A 144 0.43 -8.84 -10.51
C ASP A 144 -0.87 -9.44 -9.97
N THR A 145 -1.91 -8.64 -9.88
CA THR A 145 -3.18 -9.06 -9.26
C THR A 145 -4.14 -9.76 -10.21
N LYS A 146 -3.89 -9.75 -11.52
CA LYS A 146 -4.82 -10.30 -12.53
C LYS A 146 -5.16 -11.77 -12.31
N GLU A 147 -4.18 -12.56 -11.89
CA GLU A 147 -4.38 -13.98 -11.61
C GLU A 147 -5.15 -14.24 -10.30
N LEU A 148 -5.23 -13.22 -9.44
CA LEU A 148 -5.87 -13.28 -8.15
C LEU A 148 -7.33 -12.81 -8.17
N TYR A 149 -7.80 -12.23 -9.28
CA TYR A 149 -9.16 -11.68 -9.40
C TYR A 149 -10.28 -12.71 -9.22
N THR A 150 -9.98 -13.98 -9.34
CA THR A 150 -10.93 -15.06 -9.10
C THR A 150 -10.89 -15.60 -7.67
N GLN A 151 -9.96 -15.15 -6.84
CA GLN A 151 -9.79 -15.58 -5.45
C GLN A 151 -10.50 -14.61 -4.49
N ASN A 152 -10.96 -15.14 -3.35
CA ASN A 152 -11.57 -14.33 -2.29
C ASN A 152 -10.56 -13.76 -1.29
N ASN A 153 -9.31 -13.63 -1.68
CA ASN A 153 -8.27 -13.11 -0.80
C ASN A 153 -8.51 -11.65 -0.43
N ASN A 154 -8.24 -11.30 0.82
CA ASN A 154 -8.06 -9.91 1.22
C ASN A 154 -6.70 -9.41 0.72
N THR A 155 -6.55 -8.10 0.59
CA THR A 155 -5.27 -7.52 0.16
C THR A 155 -4.14 -7.86 1.12
N SER A 156 -4.39 -7.92 2.43
CA SER A 156 -3.44 -8.35 3.46
C SER A 156 -2.93 -9.79 3.23
N ASP A 157 -3.81 -10.72 2.84
CA ASP A 157 -3.43 -12.13 2.58
C ASP A 157 -2.53 -12.25 1.35
N VAL A 158 -2.74 -11.40 0.35
CA VAL A 158 -1.90 -11.34 -0.86
C VAL A 158 -0.54 -10.70 -0.56
N ILE A 159 -0.52 -9.60 0.19
CA ILE A 159 0.71 -8.91 0.58
C ILE A 159 1.58 -9.82 1.48
N LYS A 160 0.98 -10.60 2.35
CA LYS A 160 1.64 -11.58 3.22
C LYS A 160 2.48 -12.60 2.45
N GLN A 161 2.13 -12.88 1.19
CA GLN A 161 2.89 -13.81 0.32
C GLN A 161 4.20 -13.23 -0.22
N VAL A 162 4.50 -11.95 0.01
CA VAL A 162 5.77 -11.32 -0.37
C VAL A 162 6.83 -11.62 0.67
N SER A 163 8.05 -11.97 0.24
CA SER A 163 9.18 -12.17 1.17
C SER A 163 9.45 -10.89 1.97
N GLY A 164 9.86 -11.01 3.22
CA GLY A 164 10.11 -9.88 4.12
C GLY A 164 8.86 -9.25 4.72
N ILE A 165 7.66 -9.75 4.36
CA ILE A 165 6.42 -9.24 4.91
C ILE A 165 5.80 -10.27 5.85
N ASN A 166 5.41 -9.78 7.01
CA ASN A 166 4.47 -10.44 7.91
C ASN A 166 3.25 -9.54 8.10
N VAL A 167 2.08 -10.15 8.29
CA VAL A 167 0.83 -9.43 8.59
C VAL A 167 0.23 -10.02 9.84
N ARG A 168 0.01 -9.20 10.83
CA ARG A 168 -0.59 -9.55 12.11
C ARG A 168 -1.97 -8.92 12.19
N GLN A 169 -3.00 -9.74 12.39
CA GLN A 169 -4.39 -9.30 12.45
C GLN A 169 -4.93 -9.41 13.87
N SER A 170 -5.77 -8.46 14.26
CA SER A 170 -6.36 -8.40 15.61
C SER A 170 -7.75 -9.06 15.68
N GLY A 171 -8.04 -10.02 14.81
CA GLY A 171 -9.35 -10.69 14.81
C GLY A 171 -9.80 -11.18 13.44
N GLY A 172 -11.09 -11.08 13.19
CA GLY A 172 -11.76 -11.48 11.96
C GLY A 172 -11.61 -10.50 10.80
N PHE A 173 -12.53 -10.60 9.85
CA PHE A 173 -12.56 -9.68 8.70
C PHE A 173 -12.80 -8.24 9.15
N GLY A 174 -12.07 -7.29 8.62
CA GLY A 174 -12.17 -5.86 8.99
C GLY A 174 -11.27 -5.46 10.15
N SER A 175 -10.86 -6.39 11.02
CA SER A 175 -9.99 -6.09 12.15
C SER A 175 -8.67 -5.43 11.71
N ASN A 176 -8.05 -4.69 12.62
CA ASN A 176 -6.77 -4.04 12.33
C ASN A 176 -5.72 -5.05 11.87
N ALA A 177 -5.05 -4.73 10.75
CA ALA A 177 -3.97 -5.52 10.18
C ALA A 177 -2.67 -4.72 10.23
N GLU A 178 -1.78 -5.09 11.13
CA GLU A 178 -0.45 -4.50 11.22
C GLU A 178 0.50 -5.23 10.27
N ILE A 179 1.03 -4.49 9.30
CA ILE A 179 1.95 -5.01 8.29
C ILE A 179 3.37 -4.68 8.71
N PHE A 180 4.23 -5.70 8.67
CA PHE A 180 5.66 -5.60 8.94
C PHE A 180 6.42 -5.75 7.64
N ILE A 181 7.35 -4.84 7.37
CA ILE A 181 8.35 -4.95 6.30
C ILE A 181 9.72 -4.91 6.95
N ASN A 182 10.44 -6.02 6.90
CA ASN A 182 11.80 -6.08 7.43
C ASN A 182 11.93 -5.56 8.87
N GLY A 183 11.00 -5.98 9.73
CA GLY A 183 10.94 -5.64 11.14
C GLY A 183 10.41 -4.26 11.50
N MET A 184 10.08 -3.43 10.52
CA MET A 184 9.40 -2.16 10.73
C MET A 184 7.90 -2.33 10.52
N SER A 185 7.08 -1.61 11.29
CA SER A 185 5.62 -1.73 11.25
C SER A 185 4.92 -0.40 11.53
N GLY A 186 3.61 -0.43 11.55
CA GLY A 186 2.76 0.72 11.88
C GLY A 186 3.03 1.90 10.96
N LYS A 187 3.23 3.08 11.54
CA LYS A 187 3.45 4.33 10.80
C LYS A 187 4.84 4.45 10.15
N GLN A 188 5.77 3.53 10.44
CA GLN A 188 7.07 3.44 9.79
C GLN A 188 6.98 2.97 8.34
N ILE A 189 5.87 2.33 7.96
CA ILE A 189 5.55 1.89 6.61
C ILE A 189 4.47 2.80 6.05
N LYS A 190 4.63 3.24 4.81
CA LYS A 190 3.62 4.05 4.13
C LYS A 190 2.86 3.22 3.11
N PHE A 191 1.54 3.37 3.13
CA PHE A 191 0.62 2.76 2.18
C PHE A 191 0.14 3.79 1.19
N PHE A 192 0.10 3.42 -0.08
CA PHE A 192 -0.30 4.33 -1.16
C PHE A 192 -1.34 3.67 -2.06
N LEU A 193 -2.25 4.48 -2.56
CA LEU A 193 -3.11 4.17 -3.68
C LEU A 193 -2.75 5.11 -4.85
N ASP A 194 -2.25 4.56 -5.96
CA ASP A 194 -1.70 5.33 -7.08
C ASP A 194 -0.64 6.37 -6.67
N GLY A 195 0.13 6.05 -5.63
CA GLY A 195 1.17 6.89 -5.06
C GLY A 195 0.68 7.99 -4.12
N ILE A 196 -0.59 8.05 -3.79
CA ILE A 196 -1.15 8.96 -2.80
C ILE A 196 -1.28 8.22 -1.48
N PRO A 197 -0.79 8.76 -0.34
CA PRO A 197 -0.86 8.08 0.94
C PRO A 197 -2.30 7.75 1.33
N MET A 198 -2.52 6.51 1.78
CA MET A 198 -3.87 6.01 2.07
C MET A 198 -4.47 6.62 3.34
N GLU A 199 -3.64 7.14 4.24
CA GLU A 199 -4.08 7.84 5.45
C GLU A 199 -5.04 9.01 5.20
N TYR A 200 -5.04 9.54 3.97
CA TYR A 200 -5.93 10.65 3.59
C TYR A 200 -7.29 10.19 3.04
N TYR A 201 -7.55 8.89 2.94
CA TYR A 201 -8.77 8.38 2.30
C TYR A 201 -9.86 7.94 3.28
N GLY A 202 -9.60 8.00 4.59
CA GLY A 202 -10.48 7.49 5.64
C GLY A 202 -10.31 5.98 5.87
N SER A 203 -10.83 5.50 6.98
CA SER A 203 -10.66 4.12 7.45
C SER A 203 -11.44 3.10 6.60
N GLY A 204 -12.52 3.53 5.94
CA GLY A 204 -13.29 2.69 5.02
C GLY A 204 -12.49 2.17 3.80
N LEU A 205 -11.29 2.71 3.57
CA LEU A 205 -10.33 2.29 2.53
C LEU A 205 -9.03 1.74 3.13
N GLY A 206 -9.07 1.04 4.24
CA GLY A 206 -7.92 0.36 4.81
C GLY A 206 -7.31 -0.67 3.85
N ILE A 207 -5.97 -0.84 3.90
CA ILE A 207 -5.25 -1.75 2.99
C ILE A 207 -5.71 -3.21 3.08
N ASN A 208 -6.21 -3.65 4.22
CA ASN A 208 -6.69 -5.01 4.46
C ASN A 208 -8.08 -5.30 3.89
N ILE A 209 -8.84 -4.28 3.53
CA ILE A 209 -10.26 -4.41 3.14
C ILE A 209 -10.56 -3.99 1.70
N ILE A 210 -9.59 -3.42 0.97
CA ILE A 210 -9.76 -3.06 -0.45
C ILE A 210 -9.77 -4.35 -1.30
N PRO A 211 -10.77 -4.53 -2.18
CA PRO A 211 -10.85 -5.69 -3.06
C PRO A 211 -9.73 -5.73 -4.12
N ILE A 212 -9.17 -6.93 -4.32
CA ILE A 212 -8.04 -7.14 -5.25
C ILE A 212 -8.41 -6.82 -6.72
N ASN A 213 -9.65 -7.00 -7.12
CA ASN A 213 -10.10 -6.74 -8.49
C ASN A 213 -10.14 -5.24 -8.87
N LEU A 214 -9.97 -4.33 -7.90
CA LEU A 214 -9.74 -2.90 -8.15
C LEU A 214 -8.29 -2.59 -8.55
N MET A 215 -7.36 -3.52 -8.29
CA MET A 215 -5.92 -3.30 -8.43
C MET A 215 -5.39 -3.93 -9.72
N GLU A 216 -4.42 -3.31 -10.35
CA GLU A 216 -3.65 -3.89 -11.45
C GLU A 216 -2.41 -4.62 -10.91
N GLN A 217 -1.75 -4.01 -9.92
CA GLN A 217 -0.56 -4.56 -9.26
C GLN A 217 -0.39 -3.96 -7.87
N ILE A 218 0.35 -4.67 -7.02
CA ILE A 218 0.83 -4.18 -5.73
C ILE A 218 2.35 -4.11 -5.78
N GLU A 219 2.91 -2.96 -5.46
CA GLU A 219 4.34 -2.68 -5.42
C GLU A 219 4.79 -2.60 -3.96
N VAL A 220 5.73 -3.42 -3.55
CA VAL A 220 6.29 -3.43 -2.20
C VAL A 220 7.73 -2.97 -2.24
N TYR A 221 7.99 -1.77 -1.77
CA TYR A 221 9.31 -1.18 -1.66
C TYR A 221 9.93 -1.55 -0.31
N LYS A 222 11.04 -2.28 -0.33
CA LYS A 222 11.70 -2.83 0.84
C LYS A 222 12.99 -2.06 1.15
N GLY A 223 12.87 -0.83 1.60
CA GLY A 223 14.01 0.06 1.86
C GLY A 223 13.79 1.42 1.23
N VAL A 224 14.68 1.87 0.35
CA VAL A 224 14.57 3.20 -0.27
C VAL A 224 13.26 3.34 -1.02
N VAL A 225 12.38 4.20 -0.50
CA VAL A 225 11.15 4.58 -1.18
C VAL A 225 11.48 5.67 -2.20
N PRO A 226 11.15 5.46 -3.50
CA PRO A 226 11.45 6.43 -4.54
C PRO A 226 10.85 7.80 -4.27
N VAL A 227 11.56 8.85 -4.72
CA VAL A 227 11.08 10.24 -4.60
C VAL A 227 9.71 10.43 -5.23
N ASP A 228 9.40 9.67 -6.27
CA ASP A 228 8.07 9.67 -6.94
C ASP A 228 6.89 9.46 -5.98
N LEU A 229 7.08 8.74 -4.87
CA LEU A 229 6.04 8.51 -3.88
C LEU A 229 5.95 9.62 -2.83
N GLY A 230 6.99 10.46 -2.70
CA GLY A 230 6.95 11.71 -1.93
C GLY A 230 6.59 11.54 -0.46
N ALA A 231 7.10 10.48 0.21
CA ALA A 231 6.71 10.19 1.57
C ALA A 231 7.88 10.15 2.54
N ASP A 232 7.55 10.38 3.80
CA ASP A 232 8.38 10.22 4.99
C ASP A 232 8.37 8.77 5.50
N ALA A 233 8.58 7.80 4.62
CA ALA A 233 8.63 6.38 4.96
C ALA A 233 10.00 6.01 5.54
N LEU A 234 10.01 5.28 6.66
CA LEU A 234 11.23 4.85 7.33
C LEU A 234 11.67 3.45 6.89
N GLY A 235 10.73 2.51 6.79
CA GLY A 235 10.99 1.08 6.58
C GLY A 235 10.67 0.57 5.18
N GLY A 236 9.98 1.36 4.39
CA GLY A 236 9.51 0.97 3.08
C GLY A 236 8.09 1.45 2.80
N GLY A 237 7.52 1.01 1.70
CA GLY A 237 6.17 1.40 1.32
C GLY A 237 5.47 0.37 0.44
N ILE A 238 4.16 0.35 0.52
CA ILE A 238 3.31 -0.49 -0.31
C ILE A 238 2.44 0.42 -1.17
N ASN A 239 2.55 0.30 -2.49
CA ASN A 239 1.80 1.10 -3.42
C ASN A 239 0.84 0.23 -4.22
N ILE A 240 -0.44 0.43 -4.01
CA ILE A 240 -1.50 -0.21 -4.77
C ILE A 240 -1.70 0.60 -6.06
N ILE A 241 -1.56 -0.05 -7.20
CA ILE A 241 -1.82 0.55 -8.49
C ILE A 241 -3.22 0.14 -8.93
N SER A 242 -4.10 1.12 -9.10
CA SER A 242 -5.44 0.89 -9.62
C SER A 242 -5.41 0.48 -11.09
N ARG A 243 -6.47 -0.23 -11.54
CA ARG A 243 -6.60 -0.61 -12.94
C ARG A 243 -6.75 0.64 -13.82
N LYS A 244 -5.83 0.78 -14.78
CA LYS A 244 -5.87 1.83 -15.81
C LYS A 244 -6.08 1.19 -17.18
N SER A 245 -7.28 1.28 -17.71
CA SER A 245 -7.66 0.73 -19.01
C SER A 245 -8.21 1.85 -19.89
N TYR A 246 -8.13 1.67 -21.21
CA TYR A 246 -8.79 2.52 -22.21
C TYR A 246 -9.79 1.70 -23.03
N THR A 247 -10.38 0.67 -22.41
CA THR A 247 -11.41 -0.18 -23.04
C THR A 247 -12.66 -0.20 -22.17
N ASN A 248 -13.79 -0.42 -22.80
CA ASN A 248 -15.04 -0.68 -22.08
C ASN A 248 -14.91 -1.97 -21.29
N TYR A 249 -15.41 -1.99 -20.07
CA TYR A 249 -15.55 -3.21 -19.29
C TYR A 249 -16.60 -3.05 -18.19
N LEU A 250 -17.14 -4.18 -17.77
CA LEU A 250 -17.93 -4.33 -16.56
C LEU A 250 -17.46 -5.60 -15.83
N ASP A 251 -17.02 -5.45 -14.60
CA ASP A 251 -16.49 -6.50 -13.73
C ASP A 251 -17.35 -6.56 -12.48
N VAL A 252 -18.11 -7.62 -12.32
CA VAL A 252 -19.01 -7.82 -11.18
C VAL A 252 -18.61 -9.10 -10.49
N SER A 253 -18.47 -9.05 -9.18
CA SER A 253 -18.22 -10.24 -8.36
C SER A 253 -19.02 -10.21 -7.06
N TYR A 254 -19.42 -11.39 -6.64
CA TYR A 254 -20.05 -11.62 -5.34
C TYR A 254 -19.46 -12.85 -4.70
N SER A 255 -19.11 -12.74 -3.44
CA SER A 255 -18.61 -13.83 -2.61
C SER A 255 -19.43 -13.95 -1.35
N ALA A 256 -19.78 -15.19 -1.00
CA ALA A 256 -20.42 -15.54 0.26
C ALA A 256 -19.58 -16.60 0.97
N GLY A 257 -19.53 -16.55 2.30
CA GLY A 257 -18.72 -17.49 3.07
C GLY A 257 -19.09 -17.61 4.53
N SER A 258 -18.28 -18.35 5.26
CA SER A 258 -18.41 -18.57 6.69
C SER A 258 -18.49 -17.26 7.46
N PHE A 259 -19.08 -17.30 8.64
CA PHE A 259 -19.25 -16.17 9.55
C PHE A 259 -20.13 -15.05 8.96
N ASN A 260 -21.11 -15.43 8.14
CA ASN A 260 -22.00 -14.53 7.41
C ASN A 260 -21.20 -13.47 6.60
N THR A 261 -20.11 -13.91 5.96
CA THR A 261 -19.25 -13.00 5.19
C THR A 261 -19.76 -12.83 3.77
N HIS A 262 -19.98 -11.59 3.37
CA HIS A 262 -20.45 -11.18 2.05
C HIS A 262 -19.54 -10.11 1.47
N LYS A 263 -19.10 -10.28 0.21
CA LYS A 263 -18.31 -9.28 -0.51
C LYS A 263 -18.90 -9.09 -1.90
N ALA A 264 -19.32 -7.88 -2.21
CA ALA A 264 -19.86 -7.50 -3.51
C ALA A 264 -19.00 -6.42 -4.14
N ASN A 265 -18.69 -6.57 -5.44
CA ASN A 265 -17.89 -5.59 -6.17
C ASN A 265 -18.52 -5.33 -7.53
N VAL A 266 -18.56 -4.06 -7.93
CA VAL A 266 -18.99 -3.61 -9.26
C VAL A 266 -18.00 -2.57 -9.76
N ASN A 267 -17.28 -2.92 -10.84
CA ASN A 267 -16.31 -2.03 -11.44
C ASN A 267 -16.62 -1.93 -12.94
N GLY A 268 -16.82 -0.74 -13.43
CA GLY A 268 -17.17 -0.53 -14.82
C GLY A 268 -16.52 0.73 -15.40
N GLN A 269 -16.25 0.68 -16.68
CA GLN A 269 -15.72 1.81 -17.42
C GLN A 269 -16.31 1.87 -18.82
N TYR A 270 -16.75 3.05 -19.20
CA TYR A 270 -17.13 3.39 -20.55
C TYR A 270 -16.12 4.34 -21.17
N VAL A 271 -15.62 4.00 -22.34
CA VAL A 271 -14.63 4.77 -23.10
C VAL A 271 -15.23 5.17 -24.43
N ASN A 272 -15.36 6.46 -24.66
CA ASN A 272 -15.75 7.00 -25.96
C ASN A 272 -14.49 7.35 -26.75
N THR A 273 -14.17 6.51 -27.73
CA THR A 273 -12.95 6.67 -28.55
C THR A 273 -13.08 7.82 -29.57
N LYS A 274 -14.30 8.32 -29.89
CA LYS A 274 -14.48 9.46 -30.79
C LYS A 274 -14.01 10.76 -30.12
N ASN A 275 -14.36 10.92 -28.84
CA ASN A 275 -14.07 12.12 -28.07
C ASN A 275 -12.94 11.93 -27.05
N ASN A 276 -12.32 10.74 -27.02
CA ASN A 276 -11.29 10.39 -26.03
C ASN A 276 -11.73 10.73 -24.60
N THR A 277 -12.93 10.30 -24.22
CA THR A 277 -13.49 10.51 -22.90
C THR A 277 -13.68 9.20 -22.16
N ILE A 278 -13.56 9.24 -20.85
CA ILE A 278 -13.71 8.10 -19.94
C ILE A 278 -14.76 8.46 -18.90
N LEU A 279 -15.66 7.53 -18.62
CA LEU A 279 -16.57 7.56 -17.47
C LEU A 279 -16.47 6.20 -16.79
N GLY A 280 -16.36 6.19 -15.47
CA GLY A 280 -16.27 4.93 -14.76
C GLY A 280 -16.81 4.96 -13.34
N LEU A 281 -17.04 3.75 -12.84
CA LEU A 281 -17.52 3.46 -11.49
C LEU A 281 -16.65 2.36 -10.91
N ASN A 282 -16.20 2.56 -9.68
CA ASN A 282 -15.69 1.50 -8.81
C ASN A 282 -16.51 1.49 -7.54
N SER A 283 -17.03 0.33 -7.15
CA SER A 283 -17.82 0.19 -5.94
C SER A 283 -17.61 -1.18 -5.32
N PHE A 284 -17.61 -1.20 -4.00
CA PHE A 284 -17.66 -2.45 -3.25
C PHE A 284 -18.48 -2.28 -1.95
N TYR A 285 -18.95 -3.40 -1.46
CA TYR A 285 -19.53 -3.58 -0.15
C TYR A 285 -19.02 -4.90 0.44
N ASN A 286 -18.50 -4.85 1.66
CA ASN A 286 -18.12 -6.02 2.42
C ASN A 286 -18.84 -6.03 3.75
N HIS A 287 -19.18 -7.23 4.21
CA HIS A 287 -19.81 -7.48 5.50
C HIS A 287 -19.34 -8.80 6.07
N SER A 288 -19.20 -8.88 7.38
CA SER A 288 -19.02 -10.14 8.13
C SER A 288 -19.55 -9.96 9.55
N ASP A 289 -20.25 -10.98 10.06
CA ASP A 289 -20.62 -11.03 11.48
C ASP A 289 -19.44 -11.42 12.38
N ASN A 290 -18.35 -11.95 11.81
CA ASN A 290 -17.17 -12.43 12.53
C ASN A 290 -17.48 -13.37 13.70
N ASN A 291 -18.59 -14.06 13.65
CA ASN A 291 -19.17 -14.88 14.73
C ASN A 291 -18.53 -16.28 14.83
N TYR A 292 -17.21 -16.36 14.63
CA TYR A 292 -16.47 -17.61 14.78
C TYR A 292 -16.31 -18.01 16.26
N LYS A 293 -15.96 -19.28 16.48
CA LYS A 293 -15.72 -19.80 17.83
C LYS A 293 -14.32 -19.40 18.31
N ILE A 294 -14.23 -19.08 19.58
CA ILE A 294 -13.00 -18.80 20.31
C ILE A 294 -12.96 -19.63 21.59
N ASP A 295 -11.75 -20.01 22.02
CA ASP A 295 -11.52 -20.65 23.30
C ASP A 295 -11.02 -19.63 24.29
N ILE A 296 -11.70 -19.51 25.39
CA ILE A 296 -11.42 -18.55 26.46
C ILE A 296 -11.58 -19.19 27.82
N GLU A 297 -11.17 -18.48 28.85
CA GLU A 297 -11.41 -18.86 30.24
C GLU A 297 -12.46 -17.94 30.85
N ILE A 298 -13.56 -18.50 31.35
CA ILE A 298 -14.55 -17.77 32.13
C ILE A 298 -14.44 -18.21 33.57
N PRO A 299 -14.23 -17.30 34.55
CA PRO A 299 -14.17 -17.64 35.94
C PRO A 299 -15.48 -18.31 36.39
N ASP A 300 -15.38 -19.40 37.17
CA ASP A 300 -16.53 -19.99 37.87
C ASP A 300 -16.96 -19.13 39.07
N GLU A 301 -18.01 -19.54 39.77
CA GLU A 301 -18.51 -18.84 40.97
C GLU A 301 -17.46 -18.71 42.11
N PHE A 302 -16.35 -19.46 42.05
CA PHE A 302 -15.25 -19.40 42.99
C PHE A 302 -14.06 -18.60 42.45
N GLY A 303 -14.16 -18.06 41.22
CA GLY A 303 -13.10 -17.33 40.55
C GLY A 303 -12.05 -18.22 39.88
N ASN A 304 -12.27 -19.55 39.76
CA ASN A 304 -11.33 -20.43 39.06
C ASN A 304 -11.54 -20.33 37.56
N PRO A 305 -10.44 -20.30 36.76
CA PRO A 305 -10.54 -20.25 35.32
C PRO A 305 -11.18 -21.54 34.77
N ASN A 306 -12.29 -21.43 34.08
CA ASN A 306 -13.00 -22.55 33.43
C ASN A 306 -12.86 -22.36 31.90
N PRO A 307 -12.13 -23.25 31.21
CA PRO A 307 -11.97 -23.14 29.77
C PRO A 307 -13.29 -23.50 29.04
N VAL A 308 -13.71 -22.58 28.18
CA VAL A 308 -14.95 -22.74 27.40
C VAL A 308 -14.72 -22.32 25.96
N THR A 309 -15.50 -22.91 25.04
CA THR A 309 -15.54 -22.48 23.65
C THR A 309 -16.83 -21.72 23.42
N VAL A 310 -16.72 -20.44 23.13
CA VAL A 310 -17.89 -19.58 22.87
C VAL A 310 -17.89 -19.08 21.44
N LYS A 311 -19.03 -18.63 20.97
CA LYS A 311 -19.16 -17.96 19.68
C LYS A 311 -19.03 -16.45 19.91
N ARG A 312 -18.19 -15.77 19.13
CA ARG A 312 -18.09 -14.31 19.21
C ARG A 312 -19.44 -13.65 18.96
N PHE A 313 -19.73 -12.66 19.73
CA PHE A 313 -20.85 -11.74 19.59
C PHE A 313 -20.31 -10.32 19.44
N HIS A 314 -21.11 -9.36 18.99
CA HIS A 314 -20.73 -7.95 18.90
C HIS A 314 -19.35 -7.71 18.23
N ASP A 315 -19.16 -8.30 17.02
CA ASP A 315 -17.91 -8.21 16.23
C ASP A 315 -18.22 -8.01 14.75
N LYS A 316 -19.41 -7.47 14.43
CA LYS A 316 -19.78 -7.24 13.04
C LYS A 316 -18.96 -6.11 12.46
N PHE A 317 -18.56 -6.33 11.23
CA PHE A 317 -17.85 -5.32 10.44
C PHE A 317 -18.50 -5.19 9.07
N SER A 318 -18.71 -3.95 8.64
CA SER A 318 -19.13 -3.63 7.28
C SER A 318 -18.31 -2.47 6.76
N ASN A 319 -17.94 -2.50 5.48
CA ASN A 319 -17.38 -1.32 4.82
C ASN A 319 -17.81 -1.24 3.36
N TYR A 320 -17.79 -0.03 2.84
CA TYR A 320 -18.23 0.24 1.48
C TYR A 320 -17.47 1.40 0.86
N MET A 321 -17.45 1.40 -0.46
CA MET A 321 -16.95 2.52 -1.27
C MET A 321 -17.70 2.61 -2.58
N MET A 322 -18.00 3.82 -2.99
CA MET A 322 -18.44 4.17 -4.33
C MET A 322 -17.59 5.33 -4.85
N SER A 323 -16.95 5.12 -5.99
CA SER A 323 -16.09 6.10 -6.66
C SER A 323 -16.54 6.27 -8.10
N LEU A 324 -17.01 7.46 -8.43
CA LEU A 324 -17.37 7.88 -9.76
C LEU A 324 -16.25 8.73 -10.32
N TYR A 325 -15.79 8.41 -11.54
CA TYR A 325 -14.75 9.18 -12.20
C TYR A 325 -15.09 9.47 -13.64
N ALA A 326 -14.69 10.65 -14.10
CA ALA A 326 -14.84 11.07 -15.48
C ALA A 326 -13.57 11.80 -15.92
N GLY A 327 -13.30 11.77 -17.22
CA GLY A 327 -12.15 12.48 -17.72
C GLY A 327 -11.89 12.31 -19.19
N VAL A 328 -10.72 12.79 -19.60
CA VAL A 328 -10.23 12.73 -20.96
C VAL A 328 -8.86 12.05 -21.01
N TYR A 329 -8.57 11.46 -22.16
CA TYR A 329 -7.27 10.88 -22.44
C TYR A 329 -6.80 11.27 -23.84
N ASP A 330 -5.49 11.17 -24.08
CA ASP A 330 -4.84 11.44 -25.38
C ASP A 330 -5.28 12.75 -26.03
N LYS A 331 -5.26 13.84 -25.22
CA LYS A 331 -5.48 15.20 -25.67
C LYS A 331 -4.15 15.95 -25.83
N SER A 332 -4.13 16.98 -26.67
CA SER A 332 -2.93 17.80 -26.85
C SER A 332 -2.41 18.41 -25.56
N TYR A 333 -3.32 18.75 -24.64
CA TYR A 333 -3.01 19.36 -23.35
C TYR A 333 -2.84 18.35 -22.20
N ALA A 334 -3.32 17.11 -22.34
CA ALA A 334 -3.22 16.08 -21.29
C ALA A 334 -3.21 14.67 -21.89
N ASP A 335 -2.26 13.82 -21.49
CA ASP A 335 -2.32 12.40 -21.83
C ASP A 335 -3.44 11.73 -21.03
N ARG A 336 -3.69 12.23 -19.83
CA ARG A 336 -4.81 11.80 -18.98
C ARG A 336 -5.18 12.92 -18.00
N LEU A 337 -6.46 13.24 -17.92
CA LEU A 337 -7.03 14.13 -16.90
C LEU A 337 -8.31 13.48 -16.38
N ILE A 338 -8.34 13.15 -15.10
CA ILE A 338 -9.47 12.47 -14.45
C ILE A 338 -9.90 13.27 -13.24
N ILE A 339 -11.20 13.46 -13.11
CA ILE A 339 -11.86 13.98 -11.91
C ILE A 339 -12.58 12.79 -11.27
N ASN A 340 -12.53 12.70 -9.96
CA ASN A 340 -13.11 11.62 -9.17
C ASN A 340 -13.89 12.19 -7.99
N ALA A 341 -15.09 11.63 -7.77
CA ALA A 341 -15.86 11.82 -6.55
C ALA A 341 -16.00 10.45 -5.87
N ARG A 342 -15.71 10.38 -4.58
CA ARG A 342 -15.74 9.15 -3.80
C ARG A 342 -16.53 9.33 -2.51
N PHE A 343 -17.35 8.33 -2.20
CA PHE A 343 -17.97 8.14 -0.91
C PHE A 343 -17.57 6.79 -0.37
N SER A 344 -17.12 6.73 0.87
CA SER A 344 -16.72 5.49 1.55
C SER A 344 -17.05 5.56 3.03
N GLY A 345 -17.18 4.41 3.67
CA GLY A 345 -17.40 4.35 5.09
C GLY A 345 -17.23 2.94 5.63
N LEU A 346 -17.36 2.84 6.95
CA LEU A 346 -17.38 1.60 7.69
C LEU A 346 -18.30 1.70 8.91
N ASP A 347 -18.76 0.53 9.35
CA ASP A 347 -19.44 0.30 10.62
C ASP A 347 -18.73 -0.87 11.30
N ASP A 348 -18.31 -0.70 12.54
CA ASP A 348 -17.51 -1.65 13.30
C ASP A 348 -18.05 -1.83 14.72
N GLU A 349 -18.35 -3.07 15.08
CA GLU A 349 -18.64 -3.48 16.46
C GLU A 349 -17.33 -3.89 17.13
N ILE A 350 -16.98 -3.27 18.24
CA ILE A 350 -15.72 -3.51 18.94
C ILE A 350 -15.99 -4.45 20.11
N GLN A 351 -15.60 -5.71 19.98
CA GLN A 351 -15.94 -6.72 20.98
C GLN A 351 -15.01 -6.77 22.18
N HIS A 352 -13.77 -6.35 22.10
CA HIS A 352 -12.79 -6.54 23.17
C HIS A 352 -11.63 -5.58 23.13
N ASN A 353 -10.90 -5.49 24.24
CA ASN A 353 -9.63 -4.79 24.31
C ASN A 353 -8.50 -5.50 23.53
N ALA A 354 -7.33 -4.87 23.44
CA ALA A 354 -6.21 -5.32 22.60
C ALA A 354 -5.69 -6.74 22.87
N ILE A 355 -5.97 -7.33 24.06
CA ILE A 355 -5.48 -8.66 24.47
C ILE A 355 -6.61 -9.63 24.80
N MET A 356 -7.84 -9.33 24.42
CA MET A 356 -9.04 -10.14 24.74
C MET A 356 -9.19 -10.44 26.25
N ALA A 357 -8.85 -9.50 27.12
CA ALA A 357 -9.02 -9.69 28.55
C ALA A 357 -10.46 -9.41 29.03
N GLN A 358 -11.19 -8.59 28.26
CA GLN A 358 -12.54 -8.16 28.62
C GLN A 358 -13.38 -8.01 27.35
N PRO A 359 -14.60 -8.61 27.31
CA PRO A 359 -15.53 -8.38 26.21
C PRO A 359 -16.26 -7.06 26.37
N TYR A 360 -16.66 -6.48 25.25
CA TYR A 360 -17.55 -5.34 25.11
C TYR A 360 -18.80 -5.80 24.36
N GLY A 361 -19.95 -5.27 24.69
CA GLY A 361 -21.21 -5.68 24.11
C GLY A 361 -21.92 -4.59 23.31
N GLU A 362 -21.54 -3.32 23.48
CA GLU A 362 -22.22 -2.19 22.85
C GLU A 362 -21.28 -1.12 22.30
N VAL A 363 -19.97 -1.33 22.35
CA VAL A 363 -18.99 -0.37 21.81
C VAL A 363 -19.00 -0.42 20.30
N THR A 364 -19.16 0.75 19.65
CA THR A 364 -19.22 0.84 18.19
C THR A 364 -18.36 1.99 17.65
N TYR A 365 -17.92 1.84 16.40
CA TYR A 365 -17.32 2.91 15.64
C TYR A 365 -17.90 2.94 14.22
N ASP A 366 -18.34 4.09 13.78
CA ASP A 366 -18.74 4.32 12.39
C ASP A 366 -17.99 5.50 11.79
N GLU A 367 -17.74 5.44 10.50
CA GLU A 367 -17.04 6.48 9.76
C GLU A 367 -17.56 6.62 8.33
N ASN A 368 -17.72 7.87 7.90
CA ASN A 368 -18.09 8.22 6.55
C ASN A 368 -17.13 9.28 6.00
N THR A 369 -16.66 9.05 4.78
CA THR A 369 -15.73 9.95 4.09
C THR A 369 -16.25 10.33 2.72
N LEU A 370 -16.35 11.62 2.45
CA LEU A 370 -16.62 12.20 1.13
C LEU A 370 -15.34 12.82 0.57
N GLY A 371 -14.91 12.37 -0.60
CA GLY A 371 -13.67 12.81 -1.22
C GLY A 371 -13.86 13.30 -2.67
N PHE A 372 -13.10 14.32 -3.04
CA PHE A 372 -12.98 14.81 -4.42
C PHE A 372 -11.52 14.89 -4.80
N SER A 373 -11.20 14.51 -6.04
CA SER A 373 -9.84 14.63 -6.53
C SER A 373 -9.77 14.86 -8.04
N ALA A 374 -8.65 15.43 -8.47
CA ALA A 374 -8.28 15.56 -9.87
C ALA A 374 -6.86 15.04 -10.06
N SER A 375 -6.64 14.27 -11.12
CA SER A 375 -5.33 13.79 -11.54
C SER A 375 -5.03 14.16 -12.97
N TYR A 376 -3.89 14.78 -13.18
CA TYR A 376 -3.39 15.21 -14.49
C TYR A 376 -2.08 14.48 -14.78
N GLU A 377 -1.93 13.99 -16.01
CA GLU A 377 -0.69 13.38 -16.50
C GLU A 377 -0.40 13.87 -17.91
N LYS A 378 0.83 14.31 -18.14
CA LYS A 378 1.39 14.69 -19.44
C LYS A 378 2.84 14.25 -19.51
N ARG A 379 3.15 13.28 -20.39
CA ARG A 379 4.51 12.72 -20.54
C ARG A 379 5.47 13.68 -21.22
N ALA A 380 4.95 14.51 -22.10
CA ALA A 380 5.70 15.55 -22.82
C ALA A 380 4.99 16.90 -22.63
N LEU A 381 5.07 17.45 -21.41
CA LEU A 381 4.57 18.81 -21.10
C LEU A 381 5.41 19.85 -21.85
N LEU A 382 6.73 19.67 -21.82
CA LEU A 382 7.72 20.30 -22.66
C LEU A 382 8.63 19.22 -23.22
N GLN A 383 9.56 19.59 -24.11
CA GLN A 383 10.56 18.65 -24.60
C GLN A 383 11.29 18.00 -23.43
N ASN A 384 11.28 16.67 -23.33
CA ASN A 384 11.91 15.86 -22.29
C ASN A 384 11.36 16.07 -20.85
N LEU A 385 10.30 16.85 -20.67
CA LEU A 385 9.70 17.10 -19.36
C LEU A 385 8.31 16.47 -19.28
N GLY A 386 8.13 15.49 -18.42
CA GLY A 386 6.85 14.92 -18.04
C GLY A 386 6.34 15.49 -16.71
N ALA A 387 5.03 15.59 -16.57
CA ALA A 387 4.38 16.04 -15.35
C ALA A 387 3.22 15.11 -14.96
N LYS A 388 3.11 14.85 -13.65
CA LYS A 388 1.93 14.27 -13.01
C LYS A 388 1.55 15.15 -11.85
N TRP A 389 0.29 15.53 -11.79
CA TRP A 389 -0.24 16.33 -10.70
C TRP A 389 -1.53 15.74 -10.19
N TYR A 390 -1.60 15.59 -8.89
CA TYR A 390 -2.79 15.16 -8.16
C TYR A 390 -3.16 16.21 -7.13
N VAL A 391 -4.44 16.54 -7.04
CA VAL A 391 -5.02 17.33 -5.97
C VAL A 391 -6.26 16.60 -5.46
N GLY A 392 -6.49 16.66 -4.15
CA GLY A 392 -7.65 16.05 -3.55
C GLY A 392 -8.01 16.66 -2.21
N THR A 393 -9.25 16.48 -1.84
CA THR A 393 -9.79 16.87 -0.53
C THR A 393 -10.74 15.80 -0.03
N ASN A 394 -10.75 15.56 1.27
CA ASN A 394 -11.65 14.62 1.93
C ASN A 394 -12.25 15.27 3.17
N LEU A 395 -13.52 14.99 3.39
CA LEU A 395 -14.26 15.29 4.61
C LEU A 395 -14.64 13.95 5.24
N THR A 396 -14.15 13.68 6.45
CA THR A 396 -14.38 12.46 7.19
C THR A 396 -15.12 12.80 8.49
N ASN A 397 -16.22 12.10 8.74
CA ASN A 397 -16.94 12.12 9.99
C ASN A 397 -16.87 10.74 10.61
N GLY A 398 -16.38 10.65 11.84
CA GLY A 398 -16.33 9.42 12.62
C GLY A 398 -17.09 9.58 13.92
N HIS A 399 -17.71 8.51 14.40
CA HIS A 399 -18.42 8.46 15.66
C HIS A 399 -18.00 7.22 16.45
N PHE A 400 -17.38 7.42 17.60
CA PHE A 400 -17.07 6.39 18.58
C PHE A 400 -18.07 6.45 19.72
N LYS A 401 -18.73 5.31 19.99
CA LYS A 401 -19.77 5.22 21.02
C LYS A 401 -19.39 4.16 22.06
N ASP A 402 -19.28 4.60 23.32
CA ASP A 402 -19.01 3.80 24.51
C ASP A 402 -19.88 4.33 25.65
N THR A 403 -21.17 3.94 25.65
CA THR A 403 -22.17 4.52 26.55
C THR A 403 -22.85 3.48 27.43
N SER A 404 -22.49 2.20 27.27
CA SER A 404 -23.15 1.11 28.00
C SER A 404 -22.61 1.00 29.41
N LEU A 405 -23.51 0.88 30.36
CA LEU A 405 -23.18 0.56 31.75
C LEU A 405 -23.10 -0.94 31.99
N ASN A 406 -23.51 -1.77 31.04
CA ASN A 406 -23.53 -3.21 31.19
C ASN A 406 -22.11 -3.80 31.18
N ALA A 407 -21.90 -4.83 31.97
CA ALA A 407 -20.72 -5.68 31.91
C ALA A 407 -21.10 -7.04 31.33
N TYR A 408 -20.39 -7.47 30.29
CA TYR A 408 -20.72 -8.67 29.51
C TYR A 408 -19.79 -9.82 29.82
N THR A 409 -20.33 -11.03 29.81
CA THR A 409 -19.55 -12.26 29.69
C THR A 409 -19.21 -12.56 28.25
N TRP A 410 -18.30 -13.49 27.99
CA TRP A 410 -17.87 -13.83 26.62
C TRP A 410 -18.93 -14.55 25.76
N ASP A 411 -20.01 -15.01 26.35
CA ASP A 411 -21.21 -15.58 25.69
C ASP A 411 -22.26 -14.52 25.39
N GLY A 412 -22.02 -13.25 25.80
CA GLY A 412 -22.91 -12.12 25.54
C GLY A 412 -23.97 -11.87 26.59
N GLU A 413 -23.93 -12.56 27.75
CA GLU A 413 -24.85 -12.29 28.85
C GLU A 413 -24.35 -11.12 29.70
N ILE A 414 -25.29 -10.35 30.23
CA ILE A 414 -24.99 -9.25 31.18
C ILE A 414 -24.86 -9.87 32.55
N PHE A 415 -23.68 -9.77 33.18
CA PHE A 415 -23.42 -10.29 34.50
C PHE A 415 -23.39 -9.20 35.60
N ASP A 416 -23.19 -7.94 35.22
CA ASP A 416 -23.14 -6.81 36.15
C ASP A 416 -23.51 -5.52 35.44
N THR A 417 -23.76 -4.47 36.22
CA THR A 417 -24.04 -3.12 35.71
C THR A 417 -23.17 -2.10 36.45
N ARG A 418 -22.36 -1.33 35.72
CA ARG A 418 -21.51 -0.29 36.29
C ARG A 418 -22.33 0.89 36.77
N PRO A 419 -21.91 1.58 37.81
CA PRO A 419 -22.64 2.75 38.33
C PRO A 419 -22.47 3.97 37.40
N SER A 420 -21.41 4.04 36.59
CA SER A 420 -21.12 5.13 35.64
C SER A 420 -20.07 4.68 34.64
N GLY A 421 -19.83 5.49 33.60
CA GLY A 421 -18.81 5.28 32.60
C GLY A 421 -19.29 4.50 31.39
N GLY A 422 -18.36 3.92 30.67
CA GLY A 422 -18.56 3.06 29.52
C GLY A 422 -17.90 1.70 29.72
N GLU A 423 -17.85 0.89 28.67
CA GLU A 423 -17.16 -0.40 28.67
C GLU A 423 -15.65 -0.23 28.49
N VAL A 424 -15.21 0.83 27.79
CA VAL A 424 -13.81 1.15 27.49
C VAL A 424 -13.28 2.22 28.44
N SER A 425 -14.03 3.31 28.63
CA SER A 425 -13.59 4.46 29.42
C SER A 425 -14.43 4.65 30.67
N SER A 426 -13.80 5.23 31.71
CA SER A 426 -14.50 5.52 32.98
C SER A 426 -15.52 6.65 32.88
N SER A 427 -15.42 7.49 31.89
CA SER A 427 -16.38 8.57 31.61
C SER A 427 -17.56 8.11 30.74
N GLY A 428 -17.39 7.05 29.95
CA GLY A 428 -18.19 6.84 28.75
C GLY A 428 -17.84 7.85 27.65
N ASN A 429 -18.22 7.58 26.42
CA ASN A 429 -17.95 8.45 25.28
C ASN A 429 -19.06 8.39 24.24
N SER A 430 -19.36 9.53 23.63
CA SER A 430 -20.11 9.65 22.38
C SER A 430 -19.38 10.65 21.49
N LEU A 431 -18.14 10.26 21.13
CA LEU A 431 -17.20 11.13 20.44
C LEU A 431 -17.50 11.22 18.96
N GLN A 432 -17.84 12.40 18.48
CA GLN A 432 -17.97 12.72 17.08
C GLN A 432 -16.77 13.53 16.61
N LEU A 433 -16.06 13.06 15.57
CA LEU A 433 -14.89 13.73 15.02
C LEU A 433 -15.13 14.08 13.56
N THR A 434 -14.89 15.33 13.21
CA THR A 434 -14.87 15.79 11.82
C THR A 434 -13.46 16.16 11.42
N SER A 435 -12.93 15.48 10.40
CA SER A 435 -11.62 15.73 9.83
C SER A 435 -11.71 16.22 8.39
N LYS A 436 -10.93 17.23 8.06
CA LYS A 436 -10.81 17.79 6.71
C LYS A 436 -9.37 17.66 6.25
N ASN A 437 -9.17 17.03 5.10
CA ASN A 437 -7.86 16.85 4.50
C ASN A 437 -7.81 17.50 3.12
N ALA A 438 -6.72 18.18 2.81
CA ALA A 438 -6.41 18.61 1.45
C ALA A 438 -4.99 18.20 1.11
N ILE A 439 -4.80 17.66 -0.09
CA ILE A 439 -3.50 17.15 -0.54
C ILE A 439 -3.18 17.62 -1.95
N SER A 440 -1.92 17.87 -2.22
CA SER A 440 -1.39 18.15 -3.55
C SER A 440 -0.10 17.39 -3.73
N ARG A 441 0.06 16.73 -4.87
CA ARG A 441 1.30 16.04 -5.25
C ARG A 441 1.64 16.36 -6.69
N LEU A 442 2.75 17.06 -6.88
CA LEU A 442 3.33 17.34 -8.17
C LEU A 442 4.58 16.47 -8.37
N ASN A 443 4.64 15.75 -9.48
CA ASN A 443 5.79 14.96 -9.88
C ASN A 443 6.23 15.41 -11.27
N LEU A 444 7.49 15.86 -11.39
CA LEU A 444 8.11 16.28 -12.64
C LEU A 444 9.27 15.34 -12.95
N LYS A 445 9.31 14.82 -14.18
CA LYS A 445 10.40 13.99 -14.70
C LYS A 445 11.02 14.66 -15.90
N TYR A 446 12.33 14.88 -15.83
CA TYR A 446 13.10 15.50 -16.91
C TYR A 446 14.18 14.55 -17.40
N ASP A 447 14.08 14.13 -18.66
CA ASP A 447 15.10 13.33 -19.34
C ASP A 447 16.20 14.27 -19.83
N ALA A 448 17.32 14.36 -19.04
CA ALA A 448 18.37 15.35 -19.24
C ALA A 448 19.25 15.02 -20.45
N TRP A 449 19.54 13.75 -20.66
CA TRP A 449 20.32 13.20 -21.77
C TRP A 449 20.01 11.70 -21.90
N GLU A 450 20.62 11.04 -22.87
CA GLU A 450 20.25 9.71 -23.35
C GLU A 450 19.98 8.64 -22.26
N ARG A 451 20.57 8.80 -21.05
CA ARG A 451 20.48 7.82 -19.96
C ARG A 451 20.39 8.46 -18.58
N GLY A 452 20.10 9.75 -18.53
CA GLY A 452 20.00 10.53 -17.30
C GLY A 452 18.61 11.08 -17.10
N GLN A 453 18.02 10.92 -15.92
CA GLN A 453 16.70 11.43 -15.57
C GLN A 453 16.71 12.12 -14.22
N PHE A 454 16.20 13.33 -14.16
CA PHE A 454 15.85 14.02 -12.92
C PHE A 454 14.38 13.80 -12.59
N THR A 455 14.10 13.62 -11.32
CA THR A 455 12.74 13.56 -10.78
C THR A 455 12.60 14.54 -9.65
N LEU A 456 11.65 15.46 -9.74
CA LEU A 456 11.25 16.35 -8.66
C LEU A 456 9.84 15.93 -8.21
N ASN A 457 9.66 15.73 -6.92
CA ASN A 457 8.35 15.51 -6.30
C ASN A 457 8.11 16.56 -5.23
N VAL A 458 6.93 17.14 -5.21
CA VAL A 458 6.44 18.03 -4.15
C VAL A 458 5.12 17.48 -3.66
N PHE A 459 5.10 17.01 -2.45
CA PHE A 459 3.91 16.55 -1.75
C PHE A 459 3.58 17.53 -0.63
N THR A 460 2.32 17.94 -0.54
CA THR A 460 1.83 18.86 0.50
C THR A 460 0.49 18.35 0.99
N SER A 461 0.28 18.36 2.30
CA SER A 461 -1.00 18.04 2.93
C SER A 461 -1.35 19.01 4.04
N TRP A 462 -2.63 19.25 4.18
CA TRP A 462 -3.25 20.02 5.26
C TRP A 462 -4.30 19.14 5.91
N PHE A 463 -4.26 19.09 7.23
CA PHE A 463 -5.21 18.37 8.05
C PHE A 463 -5.81 19.33 9.06
N HIS A 464 -7.10 19.22 9.30
CA HIS A 464 -7.84 19.93 10.33
C HIS A 464 -8.86 19.00 10.94
N ARG A 465 -8.85 18.86 12.26
CA ARG A 465 -9.79 18.03 13.00
C ARG A 465 -10.43 18.86 14.12
N VAL A 466 -11.73 18.66 14.30
CA VAL A 466 -12.54 19.18 15.40
C VAL A 466 -13.58 18.11 15.72
N GLY A 467 -14.05 18.08 16.94
CA GLY A 467 -15.08 17.12 17.37
C GLY A 467 -15.91 17.62 18.53
N GLU A 468 -16.71 16.74 19.06
CA GLU A 468 -17.50 16.92 20.27
C GLU A 468 -17.73 15.59 20.98
N ASP A 469 -17.69 15.59 22.29
CA ASP A 469 -18.06 14.46 23.15
C ASP A 469 -18.87 14.97 24.36
N PRO A 470 -20.19 15.06 24.23
CA PRO A 470 -21.03 15.61 25.29
C PRO A 470 -21.00 14.79 26.59
N ILE A 471 -20.75 13.47 26.53
CA ILE A 471 -20.69 12.60 27.69
C ILE A 471 -19.38 12.82 28.44
N ALA A 472 -18.26 12.81 27.73
CA ALA A 472 -16.98 13.11 28.34
C ALA A 472 -16.93 14.57 28.86
N ALA A 473 -17.56 15.50 28.16
CA ALA A 473 -17.68 16.89 28.59
C ALA A 473 -18.42 17.06 29.92
N GLU A 474 -19.52 16.32 30.13
CA GLU A 474 -20.25 16.32 31.40
C GLU A 474 -19.39 15.79 32.55
N PHE A 475 -18.61 14.71 32.28
CA PHE A 475 -17.74 14.09 33.26
C PHE A 475 -16.52 14.96 33.62
N TYR A 476 -15.88 15.60 32.64
CA TYR A 476 -14.69 16.45 32.85
C TYR A 476 -15.01 17.91 33.09
N GLY A 477 -16.24 18.36 32.88
CA GLY A 477 -16.66 19.77 32.97
C GLY A 477 -16.30 20.62 31.75
N GLU A 478 -15.65 20.08 30.75
CA GLU A 478 -15.25 20.76 29.52
C GLU A 478 -15.13 19.76 28.35
N ASP A 479 -15.55 20.16 27.15
CA ASP A 479 -15.36 19.38 25.93
C ASP A 479 -14.06 19.75 25.21
N TYR A 480 -13.05 18.94 25.38
CA TYR A 480 -11.73 19.16 24.80
C TYR A 480 -11.67 18.96 23.30
N PHE A 481 -12.61 18.21 22.69
CA PHE A 481 -12.64 17.93 21.25
C PHE A 481 -13.10 19.10 20.41
N THR A 482 -13.78 20.08 21.00
CA THR A 482 -14.16 21.32 20.33
C THR A 482 -12.95 22.17 19.93
N ASN A 483 -11.81 21.93 20.55
CA ASN A 483 -10.56 22.62 20.25
C ASN A 483 -9.93 22.06 18.94
N PRO A 484 -9.75 22.89 17.88
CA PRO A 484 -9.28 22.38 16.61
C PRO A 484 -7.80 21.98 16.64
N THR A 485 -7.46 20.83 16.03
CA THR A 485 -6.09 20.43 15.76
C THR A 485 -5.78 20.59 14.27
N LYS A 486 -4.58 21.05 13.95
CA LYS A 486 -4.14 21.31 12.59
C LYS A 486 -2.76 20.69 12.34
N LEU A 487 -2.58 20.13 11.17
CA LEU A 487 -1.30 19.60 10.74
C LEU A 487 -1.02 20.01 9.29
N PHE A 488 0.16 20.54 9.06
CA PHE A 488 0.69 20.81 7.73
C PHE A 488 1.93 19.92 7.54
N LYS A 489 1.94 19.13 6.46
CA LYS A 489 3.12 18.36 6.05
C LYS A 489 3.53 18.75 4.64
N ASN A 490 4.83 18.90 4.44
CA ASN A 490 5.42 19.07 3.12
C ASN A 490 6.62 18.15 2.95
N ALA A 491 6.69 17.45 1.81
CA ALA A 491 7.82 16.61 1.44
C ALA A 491 8.27 16.99 0.02
N ILE A 492 9.48 17.53 -0.09
CA ILE A 492 10.12 17.87 -1.37
C ILE A 492 11.24 16.87 -1.60
N GLY A 493 11.23 16.20 -2.74
CA GLY A 493 12.26 15.25 -3.10
C GLY A 493 12.82 15.53 -4.48
N LEU A 494 14.14 15.52 -4.61
CA LEU A 494 14.86 15.59 -5.86
C LEU A 494 15.70 14.33 -6.03
N ALA A 495 15.57 13.66 -7.17
CA ALA A 495 16.36 12.49 -7.49
C ALA A 495 17.02 12.64 -8.86
N TYR A 496 18.19 12.02 -9.00
CA TYR A 496 18.90 11.84 -10.24
C TYR A 496 19.20 10.37 -10.47
N GLN A 497 18.77 9.84 -11.60
CA GLN A 497 19.08 8.48 -12.03
C GLN A 497 19.93 8.52 -13.29
N HIS A 498 20.98 7.71 -13.32
CA HIS A 498 21.82 7.53 -14.50
C HIS A 498 22.23 6.09 -14.73
N THR A 499 22.27 5.66 -16.00
CA THR A 499 22.67 4.30 -16.36
C THR A 499 23.96 4.34 -17.18
N PHE A 500 25.05 3.83 -16.58
CA PHE A 500 26.36 3.75 -17.20
C PHE A 500 26.48 2.45 -18.01
N LYS A 501 26.89 2.57 -19.27
CA LYS A 501 27.19 1.44 -20.16
C LYS A 501 26.15 0.31 -20.13
N GLU A 502 24.85 0.64 -19.89
CA GLU A 502 23.72 -0.29 -19.78
C GLU A 502 23.80 -1.32 -18.64
N LYS A 503 24.85 -1.29 -17.85
CA LYS A 503 25.13 -2.30 -16.81
C LYS A 503 24.95 -1.77 -15.39
N ILE A 504 25.33 -0.52 -15.13
CA ILE A 504 25.29 0.08 -13.79
C ILE A 504 24.26 1.21 -13.81
N THR A 505 23.23 1.10 -13.01
CA THR A 505 22.29 2.19 -12.76
C THR A 505 22.54 2.76 -11.38
N SER A 506 22.78 4.05 -11.29
CA SER A 506 22.88 4.83 -10.05
C SER A 506 21.61 5.63 -9.86
N TYR A 507 21.14 5.72 -8.62
CA TYR A 507 20.02 6.56 -8.21
C TYR A 507 20.42 7.29 -6.93
N THR A 508 20.46 8.61 -6.97
CA THR A 508 20.78 9.50 -5.84
C THR A 508 19.56 10.36 -5.57
N ALA A 509 19.15 10.47 -4.31
CA ALA A 509 18.04 11.34 -3.95
C ALA A 509 18.28 12.10 -2.66
N ILE A 510 17.73 13.31 -2.59
CA ILE A 510 17.61 14.13 -1.40
C ILE A 510 16.14 14.47 -1.18
N LYS A 511 15.71 14.38 0.06
CA LYS A 511 14.34 14.67 0.49
C LYS A 511 14.39 15.70 1.62
N HIS A 512 13.48 16.66 1.61
CA HIS A 512 13.29 17.61 2.69
C HIS A 512 11.88 17.51 3.19
N PHE A 513 11.72 17.40 4.50
CA PHE A 513 10.45 17.22 5.19
C PHE A 513 10.20 18.37 6.13
N ILE A 514 8.99 18.93 6.09
CA ILE A 514 8.51 19.96 6.99
C ILE A 514 7.21 19.49 7.60
N LEU A 515 7.05 19.70 8.91
CA LEU A 515 5.81 19.49 9.65
C LEU A 515 5.56 20.72 10.53
N GLU A 516 4.35 21.25 10.47
CA GLU A 516 3.84 22.24 11.40
C GLU A 516 2.57 21.69 12.02
N ALA A 517 2.55 21.60 13.35
CA ALA A 517 1.43 21.09 14.13
C ALA A 517 0.93 22.18 15.08
N ASP A 518 -0.38 22.33 15.15
CA ASP A 518 -1.08 23.24 16.06
C ASP A 518 -2.15 22.43 16.79
N GLY A 519 -2.00 22.26 18.08
CA GLY A 519 -2.86 21.42 18.91
C GLY A 519 -2.66 21.69 20.39
N TYR A 520 -2.79 20.68 21.21
CA TYR A 520 -2.78 20.83 22.67
C TYR A 520 -1.83 19.83 23.32
N ALA A 521 -1.19 20.27 24.41
CA ALA A 521 -0.48 19.44 25.36
C ALA A 521 -1.32 19.31 26.65
N ILE A 522 -1.18 18.22 27.37
CA ILE A 522 -1.77 18.04 28.69
C ILE A 522 -0.68 18.20 29.75
N GLU A 523 -0.77 19.25 30.55
CA GLU A 523 0.11 19.50 31.69
C GLU A 523 -0.74 19.70 32.93
N ASN A 524 -0.53 18.88 33.98
CA ASN A 524 -1.28 18.93 35.23
C ASN A 524 -2.81 18.94 35.04
N LEU A 525 -3.33 18.12 34.13
CA LEU A 525 -4.73 18.02 33.73
C LEU A 525 -5.28 19.28 33.00
N ASN A 526 -4.43 20.23 32.65
CA ASN A 526 -4.83 21.39 31.86
C ASN A 526 -4.43 21.18 30.38
N PHE A 527 -5.30 21.60 29.49
CA PHE A 527 -5.08 21.61 28.04
C PHE A 527 -4.44 22.93 27.65
N LEU A 528 -3.17 22.89 27.31
CA LEU A 528 -2.41 24.07 26.91
C LEU A 528 -2.17 24.06 25.40
N PRO A 529 -2.50 25.14 24.69
CA PRO A 529 -2.19 25.26 23.27
C PRO A 529 -0.71 25.06 23.01
N ASN A 530 -0.38 24.23 22.03
CA ASN A 530 1.00 23.93 21.64
C ASN A 530 1.18 24.00 20.14
N LYS A 531 2.30 24.59 19.71
CA LYS A 531 2.72 24.64 18.31
C LYS A 531 4.09 24.04 18.15
N GLN A 532 4.20 23.11 17.21
CA GLN A 532 5.46 22.47 16.87
C GLN A 532 5.80 22.70 15.41
N SER A 533 7.07 22.94 15.13
CA SER A 533 7.62 22.99 13.77
C SER A 533 8.84 22.09 13.69
N LEU A 534 8.83 21.16 12.74
CA LEU A 534 9.91 20.22 12.50
C LEU A 534 10.40 20.33 11.06
N SER A 535 11.70 20.25 10.87
CA SER A 535 12.33 20.24 9.55
C SER A 535 13.46 19.22 9.52
N ASN A 536 13.39 18.28 8.58
CA ASN A 536 14.35 17.18 8.47
C ASN A 536 14.74 16.90 7.02
N ILE A 537 15.93 16.29 6.86
CA ILE A 537 16.46 15.89 5.55
C ILE A 537 16.65 14.38 5.53
N GLY A 538 16.31 13.77 4.39
CA GLY A 538 16.66 12.40 4.06
C GLY A 538 17.54 12.36 2.82
N VAL A 539 18.46 11.41 2.76
CA VAL A 539 19.31 11.19 1.58
C VAL A 539 19.37 9.72 1.25
N SER A 540 19.44 9.39 -0.03
CA SER A 540 19.59 8.00 -0.45
C SER A 540 20.47 7.84 -1.67
N GLN A 541 21.19 6.71 -1.70
CA GLN A 541 22.02 6.28 -2.80
C GLN A 541 21.75 4.81 -3.08
N SER A 542 21.46 4.47 -4.33
CA SER A 542 21.27 3.09 -4.75
C SER A 542 22.04 2.79 -6.02
N PHE A 543 22.55 1.57 -6.10
CA PHE A 543 23.20 1.05 -7.29
C PHE A 543 22.60 -0.28 -7.68
N LYS A 544 22.40 -0.46 -8.98
CA LYS A 544 22.09 -1.75 -9.61
C LYS A 544 23.21 -2.11 -10.57
N TYR A 545 23.72 -3.33 -10.48
CA TYR A 545 24.70 -3.88 -11.40
C TYR A 545 24.14 -5.09 -12.14
N GLN A 546 23.98 -4.97 -13.46
CA GLN A 546 23.58 -6.08 -14.33
C GLN A 546 24.81 -6.92 -14.66
N MET A 547 25.06 -7.98 -13.90
CA MET A 547 26.22 -8.87 -14.06
C MET A 547 26.15 -9.65 -15.38
N SER A 548 24.95 -10.16 -15.69
CA SER A 548 24.67 -10.88 -16.93
C SER A 548 23.19 -10.70 -17.30
N SER A 549 22.74 -11.26 -18.41
CA SER A 549 21.32 -11.26 -18.78
C SER A 549 20.42 -11.94 -17.75
N LYS A 550 20.98 -12.84 -16.93
CA LYS A 550 20.26 -13.61 -15.92
C LYS A 550 20.49 -13.14 -14.48
N MET A 551 21.56 -12.39 -14.21
CA MET A 551 21.97 -12.06 -12.85
C MET A 551 22.15 -10.56 -12.65
N LEU A 552 21.58 -10.03 -11.59
CA LEU A 552 21.76 -8.65 -11.16
C LEU A 552 21.98 -8.56 -9.66
N ALA A 553 22.74 -7.55 -9.24
CA ALA A 553 22.94 -7.18 -7.85
C ALA A 553 22.46 -5.76 -7.60
N LYS A 554 22.01 -5.51 -6.38
CA LYS A 554 21.57 -4.18 -5.91
C LYS A 554 22.19 -3.90 -4.56
N VAL A 555 22.54 -2.65 -4.34
CA VAL A 555 22.95 -2.12 -3.03
C VAL A 555 22.29 -0.77 -2.85
N SER A 556 21.77 -0.51 -1.68
CA SER A 556 21.24 0.81 -1.35
C SER A 556 21.56 1.21 0.08
N TYR A 557 21.73 2.51 0.26
CA TYR A 557 21.81 3.18 1.54
C TYR A 557 20.79 4.31 1.56
N GLU A 558 20.11 4.49 2.69
CA GLU A 558 19.21 5.61 2.94
C GLU A 558 19.36 6.09 4.38
N TYR A 559 19.54 7.37 4.55
CA TYR A 559 19.24 8.06 5.79
C TYR A 559 17.78 8.52 5.69
N ALA A 560 16.89 7.74 6.26
CA ALA A 560 15.46 7.93 6.20
C ALA A 560 14.96 8.73 7.40
N THR A 561 13.91 9.51 7.19
CA THR A 561 13.23 10.26 8.24
C THR A 561 11.73 9.99 8.15
N ARG A 562 11.08 9.80 9.31
CA ARG A 562 9.63 9.75 9.47
C ARG A 562 9.17 10.86 10.43
N LEU A 563 8.24 11.66 9.98
CA LEU A 563 7.58 12.64 10.82
C LEU A 563 6.47 11.98 11.66
N PRO A 564 6.18 12.46 12.88
CA PRO A 564 4.99 12.05 13.61
C PRO A 564 3.71 12.28 12.79
N ASP A 565 2.69 11.47 13.04
CA ASP A 565 1.37 11.71 12.43
C ASP A 565 0.39 12.40 13.40
N GLU A 566 -0.82 12.66 12.90
CA GLU A 566 -1.82 13.36 13.68
C GLU A 566 -2.27 12.58 14.93
N PHE A 567 -2.39 11.25 14.83
CA PHE A 567 -2.80 10.42 15.95
C PHE A 567 -1.72 10.32 17.02
N GLU A 568 -0.44 10.24 16.61
CA GLU A 568 0.70 10.21 17.52
C GLU A 568 0.86 11.54 18.29
N LEU A 569 0.61 12.68 17.59
CA LEU A 569 0.74 14.01 18.18
C LEU A 569 -0.46 14.39 19.05
N PHE A 570 -1.67 14.08 18.58
CA PHE A 570 -2.89 14.61 19.18
C PHE A 570 -3.70 13.56 19.95
N GLY A 571 -3.41 12.25 19.77
CA GLY A 571 -4.15 11.18 20.44
C GLY A 571 -5.63 11.11 20.06
N ASP A 572 -6.38 10.32 20.82
CA ASP A 572 -7.84 10.22 20.76
C ASP A 572 -8.52 10.84 21.99
N PHE A 573 -7.76 11.26 22.98
CA PHE A 573 -8.20 11.77 24.29
C PHE A 573 -9.05 10.79 25.11
N ILE A 574 -9.30 9.59 24.61
CA ILE A 574 -10.02 8.52 25.33
C ILE A 574 -9.02 7.64 26.05
N LEU A 575 -8.15 6.98 25.30
CA LEU A 575 -7.12 6.07 25.79
C LEU A 575 -5.71 6.59 25.53
N VAL A 576 -5.52 7.34 24.46
CA VAL A 576 -4.22 7.83 24.01
C VAL A 576 -4.12 9.35 24.21
N ARG A 577 -3.26 9.75 25.15
CA ARG A 577 -2.99 11.16 25.43
C ARG A 577 -2.14 11.79 24.33
N PRO A 578 -2.35 13.08 24.02
CA PRO A 578 -1.53 13.83 23.08
C PRO A 578 -0.08 13.94 23.55
N ASN A 579 0.85 13.91 22.58
CA ASN A 579 2.25 14.27 22.80
C ASN A 579 2.76 15.14 21.63
N PRO A 580 2.56 16.46 21.69
CA PRO A 580 3.02 17.36 20.63
C PRO A 580 4.55 17.56 20.61
N PHE A 581 5.30 16.95 21.54
CA PHE A 581 6.76 17.08 21.65
C PHE A 581 7.54 15.96 20.94
N LEU A 582 6.87 15.10 20.21
CA LEU A 582 7.50 13.99 19.49
C LEU A 582 8.53 14.50 18.48
N LYS A 583 9.70 13.85 18.50
CA LYS A 583 10.77 14.07 17.51
C LYS A 583 10.61 13.11 16.34
N PRO A 584 11.04 13.48 15.12
CA PRO A 584 11.09 12.56 14.01
C PRO A 584 11.92 11.32 14.31
N GLU A 585 11.45 10.17 13.81
CA GLU A 585 12.28 8.97 13.75
C GLU A 585 13.30 9.11 12.62
N GLN A 586 14.49 8.59 12.84
CA GLN A 586 15.58 8.60 11.86
C GLN A 586 16.19 7.22 11.75
N SER A 587 16.49 6.75 10.54
CA SER A 587 17.07 5.42 10.35
C SER A 587 18.14 5.41 9.28
N HIS A 588 19.24 4.72 9.59
CA HIS A 588 20.26 4.34 8.63
C HIS A 588 19.89 2.97 8.06
N ASN A 589 19.49 2.91 6.81
CA ASN A 589 19.03 1.70 6.13
C ASN A 589 20.05 1.27 5.08
N ILE A 590 20.54 0.03 5.15
CA ILE A 590 21.38 -0.59 4.13
C ILE A 590 20.66 -1.83 3.62
N ASN A 591 20.57 -1.99 2.29
CA ASN A 591 20.01 -3.20 1.68
C ASN A 591 20.98 -3.73 0.64
N LEU A 592 21.15 -5.06 0.62
CA LEU A 592 21.92 -5.79 -0.38
C LEU A 592 21.00 -6.84 -1.00
N GLY A 593 20.99 -6.97 -2.31
CA GLY A 593 20.15 -7.94 -2.99
C GLY A 593 20.82 -8.53 -4.21
N VAL A 594 20.59 -9.83 -4.44
CA VAL A 594 21.01 -10.54 -5.65
C VAL A 594 19.80 -11.25 -6.22
N GLN A 595 19.60 -11.12 -7.52
CA GLN A 595 18.57 -11.83 -8.27
C GLN A 595 19.20 -12.68 -9.37
N TRP A 596 18.75 -13.91 -9.48
CA TRP A 596 19.09 -14.81 -10.57
C TRP A 596 17.80 -15.28 -11.25
N ASN A 597 17.68 -14.98 -12.54
CA ASN A 597 16.48 -15.24 -13.33
C ASN A 597 16.82 -16.08 -14.55
N THR A 598 16.17 -17.21 -14.67
CA THR A 598 16.14 -18.04 -15.88
C THR A 598 14.72 -18.09 -16.44
N SER A 599 14.48 -18.81 -17.52
CA SER A 599 13.13 -19.02 -18.06
C SER A 599 12.21 -19.78 -17.09
N LYS A 600 12.77 -20.67 -16.26
CA LYS A 600 11.99 -21.53 -15.35
C LYS A 600 12.17 -21.22 -13.87
N LEU A 601 13.24 -20.55 -13.48
CA LEU A 601 13.59 -20.33 -12.08
C LEU A 601 14.01 -18.90 -11.84
N LYS A 602 13.38 -18.25 -10.87
CA LYS A 602 13.78 -16.99 -10.29
C LYS A 602 14.21 -17.25 -8.84
N LEU A 603 15.40 -16.82 -8.48
CA LEU A 603 15.90 -16.79 -7.11
C LEU A 603 16.22 -15.34 -6.73
N GLU A 604 15.84 -14.96 -5.51
CA GLU A 604 16.15 -13.66 -4.95
C GLU A 604 16.62 -13.84 -3.51
N LEU A 605 17.76 -13.26 -3.19
CA LEU A 605 18.30 -13.18 -1.84
C LEU A 605 18.52 -11.72 -1.49
N GLN A 606 18.00 -11.29 -0.35
CA GLN A 606 18.19 -9.94 0.16
C GLN A 606 18.65 -9.98 1.60
N SER A 607 19.50 -9.04 1.99
CA SER A 607 19.85 -8.77 3.38
C SER A 607 19.65 -7.29 3.67
N PHE A 608 19.32 -6.99 4.93
CA PHE A 608 19.07 -5.63 5.36
C PHE A 608 19.66 -5.36 6.74
N TYR A 609 20.04 -4.12 6.92
CA TYR A 609 20.53 -3.55 8.19
C TYR A 609 19.82 -2.21 8.40
N ARG A 610 19.23 -2.00 9.58
CA ARG A 610 18.51 -0.78 9.94
C ARG A 610 18.87 -0.37 11.35
N LEU A 611 19.41 0.83 11.50
CA LEU A 611 19.68 1.43 12.80
C LEU A 611 18.78 2.65 12.96
N THR A 612 17.78 2.53 13.82
CA THR A 612 16.75 3.55 14.00
C THR A 612 16.90 4.26 15.34
N ASP A 613 16.90 5.57 15.29
CA ASP A 613 16.92 6.46 16.46
C ASP A 613 15.56 7.13 16.66
N ASN A 614 15.24 7.49 17.90
CA ASN A 614 14.00 8.16 18.30
C ASN A 614 12.74 7.39 17.93
N VAL A 615 12.76 6.06 18.01
CA VAL A 615 11.57 5.25 17.70
C VAL A 615 10.38 5.75 18.50
N ILE A 616 9.30 6.08 17.78
CA ILE A 616 8.03 6.49 18.40
C ILE A 616 7.31 5.23 18.82
N TRP A 617 7.11 5.09 20.11
CA TRP A 617 6.53 3.91 20.73
C TRP A 617 5.32 4.29 21.58
N LEU A 618 4.24 3.50 21.50
CA LEU A 618 3.08 3.66 22.37
C LEU A 618 3.40 3.08 23.75
N ARG A 619 3.65 3.95 24.70
CA ARG A 619 3.81 3.55 26.10
C ARG A 619 2.44 3.47 26.76
N THR A 620 2.09 2.31 27.26
CA THR A 620 0.88 2.08 28.06
C THR A 620 1.17 2.22 29.55
N SER A 621 0.28 2.84 30.27
CA SER A 621 0.22 2.87 31.73
C SER A 621 -1.10 2.22 32.18
N GLN A 622 -1.34 2.18 33.49
CA GLN A 622 -2.58 1.62 34.01
C GLN A 622 -3.85 2.40 33.58
N PHE A 623 -3.71 3.73 33.32
CA PHE A 623 -4.85 4.59 33.09
C PHE A 623 -4.89 5.21 31.67
N PHE A 624 -3.78 5.23 30.94
CA PHE A 624 -3.68 5.84 29.61
C PHE A 624 -2.48 5.31 28.85
N ALA A 625 -2.50 5.50 27.54
CA ALA A 625 -1.34 5.31 26.68
C ALA A 625 -0.86 6.66 26.15
N GLN A 626 0.40 6.77 25.78
CA GLN A 626 0.97 7.96 25.15
C GLN A 626 2.14 7.58 24.24
N TYR A 627 2.21 8.15 23.07
CA TYR A 627 3.36 7.99 22.19
C TYR A 627 4.55 8.77 22.72
N GLN A 628 5.72 8.13 22.73
CA GLN A 628 6.98 8.72 23.23
C GLN A 628 8.14 8.25 22.36
N ASN A 629 9.21 9.06 22.28
CA ASN A 629 10.46 8.65 21.64
C ASN A 629 11.29 7.87 22.66
N LEU A 630 11.19 6.55 22.65
CA LEU A 630 11.77 5.74 23.74
C LEU A 630 13.01 4.96 23.36
N LEU A 631 13.14 4.55 22.09
CA LEU A 631 14.07 3.49 21.76
C LEU A 631 15.00 3.89 20.63
N LYS A 632 16.23 3.37 20.75
CA LYS A 632 17.12 3.12 19.62
C LYS A 632 17.06 1.64 19.30
N SER A 633 16.82 1.26 18.06
CA SER A 633 16.68 -0.13 17.64
C SER A 633 17.63 -0.49 16.51
N LEU A 634 18.11 -1.73 16.53
CA LEU A 634 18.86 -2.34 15.43
C LEU A 634 18.06 -3.52 14.89
N THR A 635 17.78 -3.49 13.59
CA THR A 635 17.17 -4.60 12.88
C THR A 635 18.13 -5.11 11.82
N THR A 636 18.40 -6.40 11.83
CA THR A 636 19.16 -7.10 10.78
C THR A 636 18.39 -8.30 10.30
N GLY A 637 18.54 -8.68 9.03
CA GLY A 637 17.86 -9.86 8.54
C GLY A 637 18.22 -10.26 7.12
N VAL A 638 17.69 -11.41 6.74
CA VAL A 638 17.81 -11.99 5.41
C VAL A 638 16.47 -12.51 4.93
N GLU A 639 16.23 -12.33 3.65
CA GLU A 639 15.07 -12.83 2.93
C GLU A 639 15.53 -13.67 1.75
N ALA A 640 14.84 -14.80 1.51
CA ALA A 640 15.02 -15.62 0.33
C ALA A 640 13.67 -15.83 -0.37
N GLU A 641 13.64 -15.74 -1.68
CA GLU A 641 12.47 -16.04 -2.51
C GLU A 641 12.90 -16.94 -3.67
N ALA A 642 12.12 -17.98 -3.93
CA ALA A 642 12.25 -18.85 -5.09
C ALA A 642 10.91 -18.96 -5.82
N VAL A 643 10.90 -18.70 -7.13
CA VAL A 643 9.74 -18.92 -7.99
C VAL A 643 10.17 -19.89 -9.09
N TYR A 644 9.52 -21.04 -9.15
CA TYR A 644 9.85 -22.11 -10.07
C TYR A 644 8.66 -22.50 -10.94
N HIS A 645 8.86 -22.47 -12.26
CA HIS A 645 7.89 -22.86 -13.27
C HIS A 645 8.39 -24.15 -13.96
N PRO A 646 8.22 -25.35 -13.34
CA PRO A 646 8.68 -26.60 -13.96
C PRO A 646 7.98 -26.87 -15.28
N TYR A 647 6.70 -26.55 -15.36
CA TYR A 647 5.82 -26.70 -16.50
C TYR A 647 4.95 -25.45 -16.67
N ASN A 648 4.42 -25.22 -17.86
CA ASN A 648 3.57 -24.07 -18.16
C ASN A 648 2.24 -24.04 -17.37
N PHE A 649 1.89 -25.14 -16.74
CA PHE A 649 0.67 -25.30 -15.94
C PHE A 649 0.93 -25.36 -14.43
N LEU A 650 2.18 -25.28 -13.98
CA LEU A 650 2.54 -25.44 -12.57
C LEU A 650 3.53 -24.37 -12.12
N ASP A 651 3.13 -23.59 -11.13
CA ASP A 651 3.94 -22.58 -10.46
C ASP A 651 4.16 -22.98 -9.01
N ILE A 652 5.38 -22.86 -8.54
CA ILE A 652 5.78 -23.09 -7.16
C ILE A 652 6.50 -21.83 -6.67
N LYS A 653 6.03 -21.24 -5.58
CA LYS A 653 6.66 -20.10 -4.92
C LYS A 653 6.99 -20.47 -3.49
N LEU A 654 8.18 -20.12 -3.06
CA LEU A 654 8.66 -20.30 -1.69
C LEU A 654 9.34 -19.01 -1.26
N ASN A 655 9.08 -18.59 -0.04
CA ASN A 655 9.88 -17.54 0.59
C ASN A 655 10.05 -17.79 2.07
N ALA A 656 11.12 -17.26 2.62
CA ALA A 656 11.41 -17.27 4.05
C ALA A 656 12.14 -16.00 4.45
N THR A 657 11.88 -15.56 5.67
CA THR A 657 12.50 -14.37 6.27
C THR A 657 12.94 -14.69 7.67
N TYR A 658 14.20 -14.38 7.96
CA TYR A 658 14.74 -14.34 9.31
C TYR A 658 15.17 -12.91 9.60
N GLN A 659 14.78 -12.39 10.77
CA GLN A 659 15.14 -11.04 11.23
C GLN A 659 15.43 -11.04 12.73
N ASP A 660 16.37 -10.20 13.13
CA ASP A 660 16.72 -10.00 14.53
C ASP A 660 16.63 -8.52 14.88
N LEU A 661 15.71 -8.19 15.76
CA LEU A 661 15.40 -6.83 16.17
C LEU A 661 15.84 -6.64 17.62
N ARG A 662 16.78 -5.73 17.86
CA ARG A 662 17.39 -5.50 19.16
C ARG A 662 17.21 -4.07 19.66
N ASN A 663 16.89 -3.94 20.94
CA ASN A 663 16.97 -2.66 21.64
C ASN A 663 18.45 -2.23 21.76
N ARG A 664 18.77 -1.02 21.31
CA ARG A 664 20.10 -0.41 21.41
C ARG A 664 20.13 0.85 22.26
N SER A 665 19.12 1.08 23.08
CA SER A 665 19.08 2.20 24.02
C SER A 665 19.88 1.85 25.26
N PRO A 666 21.01 2.51 25.52
CA PRO A 666 21.81 2.25 26.73
C PRO A 666 21.16 2.79 27.99
N GLN A 667 20.29 3.79 27.85
CA GLN A 667 19.52 4.39 28.92
C GLN A 667 18.08 3.85 28.94
N ASN A 668 17.53 3.74 30.15
CA ASN A 668 16.08 3.48 30.29
C ASN A 668 15.29 4.78 30.08
N VAL A 669 13.95 4.69 30.12
CA VAL A 669 13.04 5.82 29.92
C VAL A 669 13.18 6.94 30.96
N THR A 670 13.82 6.69 32.10
CA THR A 670 14.11 7.69 33.13
C THR A 670 15.49 8.31 32.98
N GLY A 671 16.24 7.95 31.91
CA GLY A 671 17.59 8.47 31.66
C GLY A 671 18.71 7.77 32.45
N VAL A 672 18.41 6.72 33.22
CA VAL A 672 19.44 5.94 33.96
C VAL A 672 20.21 5.06 32.99
N VAL A 673 21.53 5.08 33.07
CA VAL A 673 22.48 4.37 32.20
C VAL A 673 22.57 2.89 32.59
N ASP A 674 21.54 2.21 32.82
CA ASP A 674 21.55 0.74 33.01
C ASP A 674 20.21 0.17 32.56
N ASN A 675 20.04 0.15 31.22
CA ASN A 675 18.85 -0.40 30.65
C ASN A 675 18.92 -1.93 30.60
N ARG A 676 18.24 -2.61 31.50
CA ARG A 676 18.19 -4.10 31.57
C ARG A 676 17.74 -4.73 30.24
N TYR A 677 17.07 -3.98 29.39
CA TYR A 677 16.64 -4.43 28.04
C TYR A 677 17.67 -4.10 26.96
N PHE A 678 18.83 -3.57 27.32
CA PHE A 678 19.88 -3.32 26.32
C PHE A 678 20.27 -4.62 25.63
N ASN A 679 20.26 -4.61 24.29
CA ASN A 679 20.50 -5.75 23.42
C ASN A 679 19.47 -6.90 23.50
N ALA A 680 18.41 -6.75 24.27
CA ALA A 680 17.30 -7.70 24.25
C ALA A 680 16.53 -7.60 22.92
N ARG A 681 15.93 -8.73 22.50
CA ARG A 681 15.05 -8.75 21.31
C ARG A 681 13.78 -7.95 21.59
N LEU A 682 13.36 -7.14 20.63
CA LEU A 682 12.10 -6.39 20.73
C LEU A 682 10.92 -7.38 20.83
N PRO A 683 10.02 -7.18 21.80
CA PRO A 683 8.89 -8.08 22.01
C PRO A 683 7.81 -7.92 20.94
N ASN A 684 6.94 -8.91 20.88
CA ASN A 684 5.74 -8.91 20.06
C ASN A 684 5.98 -8.72 18.54
N ILE A 685 7.14 -9.18 18.05
CA ILE A 685 7.52 -9.11 16.63
C ILE A 685 8.01 -10.48 16.16
N PRO A 686 7.37 -11.08 15.14
CA PRO A 686 7.84 -12.34 14.56
C PRO A 686 9.24 -12.19 13.96
N TYR A 687 10.12 -13.16 14.23
CA TYR A 687 11.50 -13.12 13.76
C TYR A 687 11.84 -14.18 12.70
N LEU A 688 11.01 -15.22 12.57
CA LEU A 688 11.13 -16.26 11.55
C LEU A 688 9.76 -16.59 10.97
N PHE A 689 9.58 -16.40 9.69
CA PHE A 689 8.33 -16.69 8.99
C PHE A 689 8.58 -16.96 7.51
N GLY A 690 7.61 -17.59 6.86
CA GLY A 690 7.71 -17.89 5.44
C GLY A 690 6.40 -18.37 4.83
N ASN A 691 6.39 -18.44 3.49
CA ASN A 691 5.23 -18.85 2.72
C ASN A 691 5.62 -19.84 1.65
N ALA A 692 4.69 -20.74 1.31
CA ALA A 692 4.76 -21.62 0.16
C ALA A 692 3.45 -21.53 -0.63
N GLU A 693 3.54 -21.45 -1.95
CA GLU A 693 2.38 -21.52 -2.86
C GLU A 693 2.67 -22.55 -3.94
N VAL A 694 1.71 -23.41 -4.19
CA VAL A 694 1.67 -24.29 -5.36
C VAL A 694 0.41 -23.99 -6.14
N ARG A 695 0.57 -23.64 -7.41
CA ARG A 695 -0.54 -23.29 -8.29
C ARG A 695 -0.52 -24.12 -9.56
N TYR A 696 -1.62 -24.79 -9.83
CA TYR A 696 -1.88 -25.51 -11.07
C TYR A 696 -2.88 -24.72 -11.92
N GLN A 697 -2.58 -24.54 -13.19
CA GLN A 697 -3.47 -23.86 -14.15
C GLN A 697 -3.52 -24.64 -15.45
N LYS A 698 -4.71 -24.93 -15.97
CA LYS A 698 -4.88 -25.64 -17.24
C LYS A 698 -5.97 -24.95 -18.06
N GLY A 699 -5.60 -24.50 -19.26
CA GLY A 699 -6.55 -24.08 -20.29
C GLY A 699 -7.17 -25.27 -21.00
N ASN A 700 -8.27 -25.05 -21.70
CA ASN A 700 -9.03 -26.07 -22.46
C ASN A 700 -9.43 -27.28 -21.60
N PHE A 701 -9.68 -27.04 -20.31
CA PHE A 701 -10.11 -28.08 -19.38
C PHE A 701 -11.56 -28.50 -19.64
N LEU A 702 -11.85 -29.79 -19.75
CA LEU A 702 -13.16 -30.38 -20.06
C LEU A 702 -13.75 -29.89 -21.42
N GLY A 703 -12.90 -29.55 -22.38
CA GLY A 703 -13.29 -29.06 -23.71
C GLY A 703 -13.56 -27.56 -23.72
N GLY A 704 -13.57 -26.96 -24.92
CA GLY A 704 -13.75 -25.53 -25.11
C GLY A 704 -12.55 -24.69 -24.66
N LYS A 705 -12.75 -23.37 -24.46
CA LYS A 705 -11.72 -22.41 -23.99
C LYS A 705 -11.73 -22.26 -22.47
N ASN A 706 -12.31 -23.21 -21.72
CA ASN A 706 -12.45 -23.12 -20.26
C ASN A 706 -11.09 -23.21 -19.57
N LYS A 707 -10.94 -22.50 -18.43
CA LYS A 707 -9.72 -22.54 -17.61
C LYS A 707 -10.04 -23.13 -16.25
N PHE A 708 -9.21 -24.06 -15.81
CA PHE A 708 -9.21 -24.58 -14.46
C PHE A 708 -7.96 -24.10 -13.73
N SER A 709 -8.11 -23.67 -12.49
CA SER A 709 -7.00 -23.31 -11.61
C SER A 709 -7.22 -23.94 -10.24
N ALA A 710 -6.15 -24.45 -9.65
CA ALA A 710 -6.14 -24.90 -8.27
C ALA A 710 -4.89 -24.35 -7.58
N TRP A 711 -5.00 -23.99 -6.32
CA TRP A 711 -3.87 -23.50 -5.55
C TRP A 711 -3.89 -24.02 -4.12
N TRP A 712 -2.71 -24.11 -3.57
CA TRP A 712 -2.44 -24.40 -2.17
C TRP A 712 -1.46 -23.36 -1.64
N ASN A 713 -1.86 -22.61 -0.62
CA ASN A 713 -1.03 -21.62 0.05
C ASN A 713 -0.77 -22.06 1.49
N SER A 714 0.48 -21.96 1.94
CA SER A 714 0.88 -22.23 3.31
C SER A 714 1.60 -21.02 3.87
N ASN A 715 1.31 -20.67 5.12
CA ASN A 715 1.97 -19.60 5.86
C ASN A 715 2.46 -20.16 7.19
N TYR A 716 3.75 -20.00 7.46
CA TYR A 716 4.39 -20.39 8.72
C TYR A 716 4.91 -19.15 9.45
N VAL A 717 4.61 -19.06 10.74
CA VAL A 717 5.17 -18.08 11.68
C VAL A 717 5.70 -18.84 12.89
N HIS A 718 6.96 -18.63 13.22
CA HIS A 718 7.56 -19.24 14.40
C HIS A 718 7.10 -18.53 15.68
N GLU A 719 7.10 -19.22 16.81
CA GLU A 719 6.70 -18.68 18.12
C GLU A 719 7.52 -17.45 18.51
N TYR A 720 6.91 -16.51 19.20
CA TYR A 720 7.56 -15.32 19.70
C TYR A 720 6.87 -14.80 20.98
N PHE A 721 7.53 -13.92 21.73
CA PHE A 721 7.04 -13.48 23.04
C PHE A 721 6.32 -12.13 22.96
N LEU A 722 5.26 -12.00 23.75
CA LEU A 722 4.54 -10.74 23.94
C LEU A 722 5.38 -9.68 24.67
N PHE A 723 6.17 -10.10 25.65
CA PHE A 723 7.05 -9.25 26.45
C PHE A 723 8.53 -9.50 26.15
N TRP A 724 9.41 -8.74 26.79
CA TRP A 724 10.85 -8.87 26.60
C TRP A 724 11.32 -10.29 26.91
N ASP A 725 12.20 -10.81 26.08
CA ASP A 725 12.75 -12.17 26.22
C ASP A 725 13.64 -12.36 27.47
N VAL A 726 14.11 -11.27 28.08
CA VAL A 726 14.87 -11.24 29.33
C VAL A 726 14.01 -11.22 30.60
N ASP A 727 12.71 -10.97 30.47
CA ASP A 727 11.80 -10.94 31.62
C ASP A 727 11.23 -12.33 31.94
N GLY A 728 11.27 -12.70 33.23
CA GLY A 728 10.66 -13.92 33.75
C GLY A 728 11.33 -15.23 33.34
N ASN A 729 10.76 -16.34 33.82
CA ASN A 729 11.14 -17.69 33.42
C ASN A 729 10.50 -18.02 32.06
N LYS A 730 11.16 -18.83 31.25
CA LYS A 730 10.69 -19.25 29.93
C LYS A 730 9.27 -19.84 29.96
N ASP A 731 8.96 -20.59 31.01
CA ASP A 731 7.66 -21.27 31.17
C ASP A 731 6.52 -20.32 31.60
N LEU A 732 6.86 -19.11 32.05
CA LEU A 732 5.90 -18.06 32.46
C LEU A 732 5.77 -16.92 31.45
N LYS A 733 6.45 -17.01 30.31
CA LYS A 733 6.37 -15.99 29.25
C LYS A 733 5.07 -16.14 28.47
N ASN A 734 4.41 -15.03 28.25
CA ASN A 734 3.27 -14.98 27.34
C ASN A 734 3.77 -15.20 25.90
N THR A 735 3.63 -16.43 25.43
CA THR A 735 4.11 -16.87 24.12
C THR A 735 2.97 -16.83 23.12
N ILE A 736 3.22 -16.19 21.99
CA ILE A 736 2.38 -16.34 20.80
C ILE A 736 2.87 -17.60 20.09
N PRO A 737 2.03 -18.66 19.99
CA PRO A 737 2.49 -19.97 19.52
C PRO A 737 2.88 -19.96 18.05
N ALA A 738 3.73 -20.90 17.67
CA ALA A 738 4.02 -21.16 16.27
C ALA A 738 2.75 -21.58 15.55
N GLN A 739 2.56 -21.16 14.30
CA GLN A 739 1.36 -21.46 13.53
C GLN A 739 1.71 -21.81 12.09
N PHE A 740 0.98 -22.76 11.52
CA PHE A 740 1.15 -23.22 10.15
C PHE A 740 -0.21 -23.27 9.44
N ILE A 741 -0.64 -22.16 8.90
CA ILE A 741 -1.94 -21.98 8.28
C ILE A 741 -1.88 -22.38 6.82
N GLN A 742 -2.86 -23.16 6.37
CA GLN A 742 -2.95 -23.64 4.99
C GLN A 742 -4.31 -23.32 4.40
N ASN A 743 -4.30 -22.81 3.16
CA ASN A 743 -5.47 -22.44 2.39
C ASN A 743 -5.46 -23.18 1.06
N VAL A 744 -6.62 -23.60 0.59
CA VAL A 744 -6.79 -24.22 -0.72
C VAL A 744 -7.91 -23.57 -1.48
N GLY A 745 -7.80 -23.58 -2.79
CA GLY A 745 -8.90 -23.10 -3.63
C GLY A 745 -8.86 -23.70 -5.03
N ILE A 746 -10.02 -23.73 -5.63
CA ILE A 746 -10.22 -24.12 -7.02
C ILE A 746 -11.07 -23.08 -7.73
N SER A 747 -10.75 -22.79 -8.97
CA SER A 747 -11.51 -21.87 -9.82
C SER A 747 -11.74 -22.46 -11.19
N TYR A 748 -12.95 -22.32 -11.68
CA TYR A 748 -13.35 -22.70 -13.02
C TYR A 748 -13.90 -21.49 -13.77
N ALA A 749 -13.20 -21.09 -14.82
CA ALA A 749 -13.60 -19.98 -15.67
C ALA A 749 -14.14 -20.47 -17.02
N ILE A 750 -15.28 -19.92 -17.42
CA ILE A 750 -15.99 -20.19 -18.66
C ILE A 750 -15.95 -18.91 -19.54
N PRO A 751 -14.89 -18.71 -20.36
CA PRO A 751 -14.70 -17.47 -21.12
C PRO A 751 -15.84 -17.19 -22.09
N LYS A 752 -16.49 -18.24 -22.65
CA LYS A 752 -17.66 -18.10 -23.54
C LYS A 752 -18.80 -17.32 -22.84
N ASN A 753 -18.96 -17.50 -21.55
CA ASN A 753 -20.02 -16.87 -20.74
C ASN A 753 -19.46 -15.69 -19.93
N ASN A 754 -18.18 -15.37 -20.06
CA ASN A 754 -17.49 -14.35 -19.26
C ASN A 754 -17.64 -14.54 -17.74
N MET A 755 -17.77 -15.79 -17.29
CA MET A 755 -18.05 -16.14 -15.87
C MET A 755 -16.95 -17.00 -15.29
N SER A 756 -16.76 -16.87 -13.98
CA SER A 756 -15.98 -17.82 -13.18
C SER A 756 -16.67 -18.13 -11.86
N ILE A 757 -16.48 -19.35 -11.41
CA ILE A 757 -16.87 -19.81 -10.07
C ILE A 757 -15.61 -20.26 -9.33
N THR A 758 -15.49 -19.86 -8.09
CA THR A 758 -14.37 -20.23 -7.22
C THR A 758 -14.87 -20.76 -5.89
N LEU A 759 -14.28 -21.85 -5.44
CA LEU A 759 -14.47 -22.40 -4.10
C LEU A 759 -13.14 -22.31 -3.37
N GLU A 760 -13.18 -21.82 -2.16
CA GLU A 760 -11.98 -21.59 -1.36
C GLU A 760 -12.22 -22.00 0.10
N THR A 761 -11.21 -22.62 0.69
CA THR A 761 -11.19 -22.95 2.11
C THR A 761 -9.94 -22.35 2.73
N THR A 762 -10.12 -21.48 3.70
CA THR A 762 -9.02 -20.93 4.51
C THR A 762 -8.86 -21.74 5.79
N ASN A 763 -7.62 -21.83 6.28
CA ASN A 763 -7.27 -22.60 7.46
C ASN A 763 -7.85 -24.03 7.42
N VAL A 764 -7.48 -24.78 6.37
CA VAL A 764 -8.08 -26.11 6.06
C VAL A 764 -8.04 -27.08 7.24
N PHE A 765 -6.98 -27.02 8.04
CA PHE A 765 -6.77 -27.92 9.17
C PHE A 765 -7.35 -27.42 10.49
N ASP A 766 -8.06 -26.26 10.46
CA ASP A 766 -8.67 -25.65 11.63
C ASP A 766 -7.69 -25.35 12.75
N GLU A 767 -6.48 -24.91 12.37
CA GLU A 767 -5.40 -24.55 13.27
C GLU A 767 -5.82 -23.34 14.12
N LYS A 768 -5.54 -23.39 15.42
CA LYS A 768 -5.74 -22.25 16.31
C LYS A 768 -4.64 -21.20 16.05
N ALA A 769 -4.99 -20.14 15.40
CA ALA A 769 -4.06 -19.10 14.99
C ALA A 769 -4.18 -17.86 15.90
N PHE A 770 -3.03 -17.34 16.33
CA PHE A 770 -2.90 -16.15 17.17
C PHE A 770 -1.87 -15.23 16.56
N ASP A 771 -2.29 -14.07 16.07
CA ASP A 771 -1.34 -13.06 15.59
C ASP A 771 -0.94 -12.07 16.70
N ASN A 772 -1.79 -11.92 17.72
CA ASN A 772 -1.54 -11.23 18.96
C ASN A 772 -1.81 -12.17 20.15
N PHE A 773 -1.22 -11.87 21.29
CA PHE A 773 -1.43 -12.68 22.50
C PHE A 773 -2.92 -12.75 22.88
N ASN A 774 -3.42 -13.94 23.07
CA ASN A 774 -4.84 -14.30 23.34
C ASN A 774 -5.85 -13.96 22.23
N VAL A 775 -5.48 -13.17 21.24
CA VAL A 775 -6.40 -12.79 20.17
C VAL A 775 -6.48 -13.91 19.13
N GLN A 776 -7.44 -14.80 19.29
CA GLN A 776 -7.66 -15.93 18.39
C GLN A 776 -8.27 -15.44 17.08
N ARG A 777 -7.68 -15.90 15.96
CA ARG A 777 -8.18 -15.66 14.61
C ARG A 777 -9.28 -16.66 14.23
N PRO A 778 -10.07 -16.38 13.16
CA PRO A 778 -11.02 -17.34 12.63
C PRO A 778 -10.39 -18.70 12.36
N GLY A 779 -11.07 -19.77 12.75
CA GLY A 779 -10.75 -21.13 12.36
C GLY A 779 -11.04 -21.39 10.88
N ARG A 780 -11.30 -22.66 10.50
CA ARG A 780 -11.60 -23.02 9.11
C ARG A 780 -12.84 -22.28 8.59
N ALA A 781 -12.67 -21.67 7.39
CA ALA A 781 -13.73 -20.97 6.71
C ALA A 781 -13.84 -21.35 5.24
N PHE A 782 -15.07 -21.35 4.71
CA PHE A 782 -15.40 -21.71 3.34
C PHE A 782 -15.98 -20.50 2.62
N TYR A 783 -15.61 -20.33 1.36
CA TYR A 783 -16.09 -19.24 0.51
C TYR A 783 -16.47 -19.75 -0.88
N ILE A 784 -17.51 -19.16 -1.44
CA ILE A 784 -17.87 -19.30 -2.84
C ILE A 784 -17.88 -17.92 -3.48
N THR A 785 -17.21 -17.78 -4.62
CA THR A 785 -17.15 -16.53 -5.38
C THR A 785 -17.66 -16.75 -6.79
N LEU A 786 -18.61 -15.92 -7.20
CA LEU A 786 -19.08 -15.79 -8.58
C LEU A 786 -18.57 -14.49 -9.15
N ARG A 787 -18.02 -14.51 -10.37
CA ARG A 787 -17.57 -13.31 -11.05
C ARG A 787 -17.96 -13.34 -12.52
N THR A 788 -18.36 -12.19 -13.04
CA THR A 788 -18.55 -11.97 -14.48
C THR A 788 -17.71 -10.79 -14.93
N PHE A 789 -17.10 -10.92 -16.11
CA PHE A 789 -16.28 -9.87 -16.71
C PHE A 789 -16.66 -9.68 -18.17
N LEU A 790 -17.32 -8.56 -18.47
CA LEU A 790 -17.77 -8.17 -19.80
C LEU A 790 -16.80 -7.12 -20.38
N LYS A 791 -16.49 -7.23 -21.67
CA LYS A 791 -15.69 -6.26 -22.44
C LYS A 791 -16.55 -5.57 -23.49
#